data_e5fbf65ecd1ebfc67b151962f5e9ba71
#
_entry.id   e5fbf65ecd1ebfc67b151962f5e9ba71
#
_cell.length_a   1.000
_cell.length_b   1.000
_cell.length_c   1.000
_cell.angle_alpha   90.00
_cell.angle_beta   90.00
_cell.angle_gamma   90.00
#
_symmetry.space_group_name_H-M   'P 1'
#
loop_
_entity.id
_entity.type
_entity.pdbx_description
1 polymer ?
#
loop_
_entity_poly.entity_id
_entity_poly.type
_entity_poly.pdbx_seq_one_letter_code
_entity_poly.pdbx_strand_id
1 'polypeptide(L)'
;MNYTKGKLSDKEVETIRKKYDFYQITYKNGQVSGVPIYMVRAAEAYERIIPNWNKDMLTKLGIEMRAYFDLMRRIAVAYNNSAAKSEIREEMKQKFLAMYDHITDQGVAYGSCWGNIHHYGYSVRGLYLAYFLMKDVLREAGKLPEAEQTLRWYAITNEVYPKPEGNGIDMDSFNTQTTGRIASILMMEDTPEKLQYLKSFSRWIDYGCRPAPGLFGSFKSDGGVFHHRNHYPAYAVGGLDGATNMIYLFNHTEFAVSELAHETVKNALLAMRFYCNKLNFPLSMSGRHPDGKGKLVPMHYAVMAMAGTPDGKSEFDKEMASAYLRLVSDTSADGQEPEYMPKVSNAQERKMAKRLVEKGFRAEPDPQGNLSLGYGCASVQRRGNWSAVARGHSRYLWAAEHYLGHNLYGRYLAHGSLQILTAAPGQMVTPATSGWQQEGFDWNRIPGVTSIHLPLEQLKAKVMNVDTFSGMEEMLYSDEAFAGGLSQKRENGNFGMKLHEHDKYNGSHRARKSFHFIDGMIVCLGSDIENTNAAYPTETTIFQLAVTDKAGHDYWNDYRGEGKIWIDHLNTGYYVPVSARFEKNFPQYSRLQDTGKETKGDWVSLVVDHGKAPKNGSYEYAVLPQTTESAMKAFAKKPGYKVLKQDRNAHIVRSLTDNLYSYVLFETPQTLLPGDLYYFFHSFPCRRI
;
A
#
# COMPACT_ATOMS: atom_id res chain seq x y z
N MET A 1 -22.23 -6.85 11.39
CA MET A 1 -21.76 -7.63 10.22
C MET A 1 -22.92 -8.40 9.61
N ASN A 2 -23.18 -8.29 8.30
CA ASN A 2 -24.29 -8.96 7.64
C ASN A 2 -23.83 -10.23 6.89
N TYR A 3 -22.93 -11.02 7.50
CA TYR A 3 -22.48 -12.30 6.91
C TYR A 3 -23.62 -13.29 6.69
N THR A 4 -24.71 -13.13 7.44
CA THR A 4 -25.84 -14.05 7.48
C THR A 4 -27.05 -13.59 6.66
N LYS A 5 -26.99 -12.41 6.04
CA LYS A 5 -28.06 -11.88 5.19
C LYS A 5 -27.71 -12.07 3.72
N GLY A 6 -28.50 -12.85 3.03
CA GLY A 6 -28.33 -13.13 1.61
C GLY A 6 -29.03 -14.44 1.25
N LYS A 7 -29.08 -14.77 -0.04
CA LYS A 7 -29.62 -16.06 -0.51
C LYS A 7 -28.54 -17.14 -0.27
N LEU A 8 -28.84 -18.12 0.58
CA LEU A 8 -28.03 -19.33 0.68
C LEU A 8 -28.32 -20.19 -0.55
N SER A 9 -27.33 -20.39 -1.43
CA SER A 9 -27.51 -21.18 -2.63
C SER A 9 -27.29 -22.68 -2.36
N ASP A 10 -28.04 -23.54 -3.07
CA ASP A 10 -27.84 -25.00 -2.99
C ASP A 10 -26.42 -25.41 -3.38
N LYS A 11 -25.80 -24.66 -4.32
CA LYS A 11 -24.39 -24.85 -4.71
C LYS A 11 -23.42 -24.60 -3.55
N GLU A 12 -23.70 -23.61 -2.70
CA GLU A 12 -22.87 -23.34 -1.51
C GLU A 12 -23.01 -24.47 -0.49
N VAL A 13 -24.24 -24.91 -0.21
CA VAL A 13 -24.52 -26.03 0.70
C VAL A 13 -23.82 -27.30 0.22
N GLU A 14 -23.92 -27.60 -1.06
CA GLU A 14 -23.27 -28.78 -1.65
C GLU A 14 -21.74 -28.69 -1.59
N THR A 15 -21.20 -27.48 -1.79
CA THR A 15 -19.75 -27.24 -1.65
C THR A 15 -19.28 -27.47 -0.20
N ILE A 16 -20.07 -27.06 0.78
CA ILE A 16 -19.79 -27.31 2.21
C ILE A 16 -19.79 -28.81 2.48
N ARG A 17 -20.83 -29.53 2.04
CA ARG A 17 -20.94 -31.01 2.20
C ARG A 17 -19.71 -31.71 1.64
N LYS A 18 -19.37 -31.45 0.39
CA LYS A 18 -18.23 -32.08 -0.30
C LYS A 18 -16.90 -31.82 0.41
N LYS A 19 -16.69 -30.61 0.92
CA LYS A 19 -15.48 -30.27 1.67
C LYS A 19 -15.46 -30.90 3.06
N TYR A 20 -16.61 -31.02 3.71
CA TYR A 20 -16.73 -31.68 5.00
C TYR A 20 -16.45 -33.18 4.89
N ASP A 21 -17.04 -33.86 3.89
CA ASP A 21 -16.89 -35.30 3.66
C ASP A 21 -15.43 -35.71 3.43
N PHE A 22 -14.59 -34.80 2.95
CA PHE A 22 -13.15 -35.04 2.84
C PHE A 22 -12.49 -35.38 4.17
N TYR A 23 -12.97 -34.84 5.29
CA TYR A 23 -12.37 -35.06 6.61
C TYR A 23 -12.84 -36.38 7.25
N GLN A 24 -13.83 -37.06 6.72
CA GLN A 24 -14.33 -38.38 7.18
C GLN A 24 -14.53 -38.47 8.70
N ILE A 25 -15.08 -37.39 9.29
CA ILE A 25 -15.24 -37.29 10.74
C ILE A 25 -16.30 -38.27 11.21
N THR A 26 -15.93 -39.13 12.14
CA THR A 26 -16.80 -40.20 12.72
C THR A 26 -16.62 -40.28 14.23
N TYR A 27 -17.59 -40.86 14.92
CA TYR A 27 -17.52 -41.14 16.35
C TYR A 27 -17.58 -42.61 16.61
N LYS A 28 -16.67 -43.11 17.48
CA LYS A 28 -16.69 -44.48 17.96
C LYS A 28 -16.48 -44.47 19.48
N ASN A 29 -17.45 -45.03 20.23
CA ASN A 29 -17.42 -45.05 21.71
C ASN A 29 -17.17 -43.67 22.34
N GLY A 30 -17.77 -42.62 21.78
CA GLY A 30 -17.58 -41.23 22.27
C GLY A 30 -16.29 -40.55 21.83
N GLN A 31 -15.41 -41.26 21.16
CA GLN A 31 -14.16 -40.66 20.61
C GLN A 31 -14.38 -40.25 19.16
N VAL A 32 -13.96 -39.03 18.84
CA VAL A 32 -13.95 -38.49 17.49
C VAL A 32 -12.72 -38.98 16.73
N SER A 33 -12.88 -39.23 15.44
CA SER A 33 -11.76 -39.52 14.52
C SER A 33 -12.04 -38.95 13.15
N GLY A 34 -11.01 -38.76 12.35
CA GLY A 34 -11.13 -38.22 10.99
C GLY A 34 -9.77 -38.09 10.32
N VAL A 35 -9.75 -37.54 9.10
CA VAL A 35 -8.53 -37.25 8.40
C VAL A 35 -7.78 -36.13 9.19
N PRO A 36 -6.57 -36.40 9.72
CA PRO A 36 -5.87 -35.45 10.53
C PRO A 36 -5.41 -34.25 9.68
N ILE A 37 -5.48 -33.06 10.27
CA ILE A 37 -4.77 -31.91 9.76
C ILE A 37 -3.30 -32.10 10.16
N TYR A 38 -2.41 -31.98 9.20
CA TYR A 38 -1.01 -32.30 9.42
C TYR A 38 -0.37 -31.38 10.46
N MET A 39 0.08 -31.93 11.58
CA MET A 39 0.82 -31.19 12.60
C MET A 39 2.30 -31.13 12.19
N VAL A 40 2.69 -30.08 11.52
CA VAL A 40 4.10 -29.74 11.43
C VAL A 40 4.41 -28.83 12.62
N ARG A 41 5.38 -29.23 13.40
CA ARG A 41 5.82 -28.43 14.55
C ARG A 41 6.22 -27.02 14.08
N ALA A 42 6.00 -26.08 14.95
CA ALA A 42 6.34 -24.69 14.87
C ALA A 42 7.69 -24.44 14.24
N ALA A 43 7.66 -24.29 13.00
CA ALA A 43 8.81 -24.62 12.28
C ALA A 43 9.60 -23.39 11.91
N GLU A 44 8.99 -22.26 11.65
CA GLU A 44 9.77 -21.04 11.38
C GLU A 44 10.61 -20.61 12.59
N ALA A 45 10.13 -20.86 13.81
CA ALA A 45 10.93 -20.67 15.02
C ALA A 45 12.12 -21.64 15.09
N TYR A 46 12.00 -22.80 14.49
CA TYR A 46 13.02 -23.86 14.49
C TYR A 46 13.79 -23.99 13.17
N GLU A 47 13.39 -23.27 12.13
CA GLU A 47 14.04 -23.30 10.81
C GLU A 47 15.55 -23.06 10.89
N ARG A 48 15.98 -22.22 11.83
CA ARG A 48 17.40 -21.95 12.09
C ARG A 48 18.11 -23.03 12.90
N ILE A 49 17.38 -23.90 13.57
CA ILE A 49 17.89 -24.90 14.50
C ILE A 49 17.88 -26.28 13.88
N ILE A 50 16.94 -26.56 12.98
CA ILE A 50 16.77 -27.87 12.36
C ILE A 50 17.39 -27.87 10.97
N PRO A 51 18.53 -28.55 10.76
CA PRO A 51 19.09 -28.72 9.41
C PRO A 51 18.10 -29.42 8.48
N ASN A 52 18.08 -29.03 7.21
CA ASN A 52 17.21 -29.59 6.17
C ASN A 52 15.70 -29.36 6.37
N TRP A 53 15.36 -28.26 7.01
CA TRP A 53 13.97 -27.82 7.13
C TRP A 53 13.29 -27.69 5.75
N ASN A 54 12.12 -28.31 5.60
CA ASN A 54 11.35 -28.25 4.37
C ASN A 54 10.25 -27.15 4.45
N LYS A 55 10.53 -25.99 3.87
CA LYS A 55 9.61 -24.87 3.81
C LYS A 55 8.27 -25.21 3.14
N ASP A 56 8.27 -26.15 2.21
CA ASP A 56 7.05 -26.55 1.49
C ASP A 56 6.05 -27.26 2.44
N MET A 57 6.54 -27.96 3.45
CA MET A 57 5.68 -28.59 4.45
C MET A 57 4.93 -27.58 5.30
N LEU A 58 5.57 -26.48 5.71
CA LEU A 58 4.90 -25.39 6.46
C LEU A 58 3.87 -24.64 5.64
N THR A 59 4.20 -24.33 4.40
CA THR A 59 3.28 -23.70 3.48
C THR A 59 2.05 -24.57 3.31
N LYS A 60 2.25 -25.88 3.16
CA LYS A 60 1.17 -26.85 3.04
C LYS A 60 0.31 -26.91 4.30
N LEU A 61 0.91 -26.98 5.48
CA LEU A 61 0.17 -26.95 6.75
C LEU A 61 -0.65 -25.67 6.88
N GLY A 62 -0.07 -24.50 6.62
CA GLY A 62 -0.78 -23.24 6.68
C GLY A 62 -1.98 -23.18 5.74
N ILE A 63 -1.88 -23.77 4.55
CA ILE A 63 -2.98 -23.88 3.60
C ILE A 63 -4.07 -24.83 4.14
N GLU A 64 -3.70 -25.96 4.69
CA GLU A 64 -4.64 -26.96 5.24
C GLU A 64 -5.40 -26.40 6.46
N MET A 65 -4.71 -25.73 7.38
CA MET A 65 -5.34 -25.05 8.52
C MET A 65 -6.33 -23.98 8.07
N ARG A 66 -5.94 -23.14 7.11
CA ARG A 66 -6.83 -22.11 6.55
C ARG A 66 -8.07 -22.74 5.90
N ALA A 67 -7.88 -23.80 5.14
CA ALA A 67 -8.99 -24.50 4.48
C ALA A 67 -9.98 -25.09 5.49
N TYR A 68 -9.48 -25.70 6.57
CA TYR A 68 -10.29 -26.25 7.63
C TYR A 68 -11.10 -25.16 8.37
N PHE A 69 -10.45 -24.12 8.84
CA PHE A 69 -11.11 -23.03 9.55
C PHE A 69 -12.02 -22.19 8.64
N ASP A 70 -11.68 -22.04 7.35
CA ASP A 70 -12.59 -21.43 6.39
C ASP A 70 -13.86 -22.26 6.20
N LEU A 71 -13.74 -23.58 6.17
CA LEU A 71 -14.90 -24.46 6.11
C LEU A 71 -15.78 -24.31 7.36
N MET A 72 -15.18 -24.30 8.57
CA MET A 72 -15.93 -24.03 9.81
C MET A 72 -16.67 -22.69 9.76
N ARG A 73 -16.01 -21.64 9.26
CA ARG A 73 -16.63 -20.32 9.05
C ARG A 73 -17.80 -20.39 8.07
N ARG A 74 -17.64 -21.06 6.95
CA ARG A 74 -18.71 -21.23 5.95
C ARG A 74 -19.91 -21.99 6.52
N ILE A 75 -19.68 -23.03 7.29
CA ILE A 75 -20.72 -23.77 8.02
C ILE A 75 -21.46 -22.85 9.00
N ALA A 76 -20.72 -22.08 9.79
CA ALA A 76 -21.28 -21.13 10.76
C ALA A 76 -22.11 -20.02 10.07
N VAL A 77 -21.65 -19.50 8.94
CA VAL A 77 -22.39 -18.53 8.13
C VAL A 77 -23.66 -19.15 7.55
N ALA A 78 -23.60 -20.38 7.03
CA ALA A 78 -24.76 -21.07 6.50
C ALA A 78 -25.80 -21.38 7.60
N TYR A 79 -25.37 -21.82 8.79
CA TYR A 79 -26.24 -22.03 9.96
C TYR A 79 -27.01 -20.76 10.33
N ASN A 80 -26.30 -19.62 10.39
CA ASN A 80 -26.88 -18.34 10.78
C ASN A 80 -27.59 -17.60 9.63
N ASN A 81 -27.63 -18.18 8.43
CA ASN A 81 -28.27 -17.54 7.28
C ASN A 81 -29.79 -17.45 7.48
N SER A 82 -30.36 -16.27 7.33
CA SER A 82 -31.80 -16.03 7.54
C SER A 82 -32.71 -16.80 6.57
N ALA A 83 -32.17 -17.19 5.40
CA ALA A 83 -32.90 -17.97 4.38
C ALA A 83 -32.65 -19.46 4.51
N ALA A 84 -31.88 -19.95 5.48
CA ALA A 84 -31.60 -21.35 5.67
C ALA A 84 -32.85 -22.09 6.21
N LYS A 85 -33.17 -23.21 5.58
CA LYS A 85 -34.23 -24.13 6.07
C LYS A 85 -33.79 -24.81 7.36
N SER A 86 -34.76 -25.30 8.16
CA SER A 86 -34.49 -25.95 9.45
C SER A 86 -33.59 -27.18 9.31
N GLU A 87 -33.78 -27.98 8.28
CA GLU A 87 -32.98 -29.17 8.01
C GLU A 87 -31.51 -28.80 7.70
N ILE A 88 -31.29 -27.75 6.93
CA ILE A 88 -29.94 -27.23 6.63
C ILE A 88 -29.28 -26.67 7.89
N ARG A 89 -30.03 -25.96 8.71
CA ARG A 89 -29.47 -25.45 9.99
C ARG A 89 -29.04 -26.58 10.90
N GLU A 90 -29.88 -27.59 11.08
CA GLU A 90 -29.54 -28.74 11.92
C GLU A 90 -28.32 -29.51 11.36
N GLU A 91 -28.27 -29.71 10.04
CA GLU A 91 -27.10 -30.31 9.39
C GLU A 91 -25.81 -29.48 9.63
N MET A 92 -25.88 -28.17 9.48
CA MET A 92 -24.72 -27.26 9.70
C MET A 92 -24.31 -27.28 11.18
N LYS A 93 -25.26 -27.31 12.12
CA LYS A 93 -25.00 -27.46 13.56
C LYS A 93 -24.19 -28.70 13.85
N GLN A 94 -24.66 -29.87 13.34
CA GLN A 94 -24.01 -31.17 13.56
C GLN A 94 -22.60 -31.21 12.94
N LYS A 95 -22.45 -30.71 11.71
CA LYS A 95 -21.14 -30.62 11.03
C LYS A 95 -20.18 -29.71 11.78
N PHE A 96 -20.65 -28.57 12.30
CA PHE A 96 -19.82 -27.66 13.08
C PHE A 96 -19.32 -28.30 14.36
N LEU A 97 -20.23 -28.95 15.14
CA LEU A 97 -19.83 -29.60 16.39
C LEU A 97 -18.86 -30.75 16.15
N ALA A 98 -19.08 -31.54 15.09
CA ALA A 98 -18.16 -32.61 14.72
C ALA A 98 -16.75 -32.07 14.34
N MET A 99 -16.70 -30.98 13.60
CA MET A 99 -15.41 -30.31 13.28
C MET A 99 -14.77 -29.68 14.52
N TYR A 100 -15.55 -29.12 15.43
CA TYR A 100 -15.07 -28.61 16.71
C TYR A 100 -14.39 -29.74 17.51
N ASP A 101 -15.07 -30.86 17.71
CA ASP A 101 -14.53 -32.00 18.45
C ASP A 101 -13.25 -32.55 17.78
N HIS A 102 -13.31 -32.72 16.46
CA HIS A 102 -12.19 -33.23 15.68
C HIS A 102 -10.93 -32.35 15.77
N ILE A 103 -11.08 -31.03 15.71
CA ILE A 103 -9.92 -30.13 15.79
C ILE A 103 -9.41 -29.95 17.22
N THR A 104 -10.31 -30.03 18.20
CA THR A 104 -9.94 -30.00 19.62
C THR A 104 -9.17 -31.26 20.02
N ASP A 105 -9.62 -32.46 19.57
CA ASP A 105 -8.91 -33.74 19.76
C ASP A 105 -7.48 -33.70 19.15
N GLN A 106 -7.30 -33.00 18.06
CA GLN A 106 -5.98 -32.78 17.46
C GLN A 106 -5.13 -31.73 18.20
N GLY A 107 -5.61 -31.12 19.27
CA GLY A 107 -4.87 -30.22 20.14
C GLY A 107 -5.02 -28.73 19.82
N VAL A 108 -6.05 -28.30 19.10
CA VAL A 108 -6.41 -26.88 19.03
C VAL A 108 -7.18 -26.50 20.29
N ALA A 109 -6.44 -26.16 21.32
CA ALA A 109 -6.93 -25.85 22.65
C ALA A 109 -6.12 -24.72 23.31
N TYR A 110 -6.65 -24.19 24.42
CA TYR A 110 -5.92 -23.23 25.23
C TYR A 110 -4.56 -23.78 25.66
N GLY A 111 -3.51 -22.96 25.52
CA GLY A 111 -2.14 -23.30 25.89
C GLY A 111 -1.40 -24.17 24.86
N SER A 112 -2.05 -24.60 23.79
CA SER A 112 -1.40 -25.38 22.73
C SER A 112 -0.61 -24.50 21.74
N CYS A 113 0.29 -25.12 20.97
CA CYS A 113 1.06 -24.46 19.93
C CYS A 113 1.01 -25.27 18.64
N TRP A 114 0.30 -24.74 17.65
CA TRP A 114 0.20 -25.31 16.31
C TRP A 114 0.96 -24.46 15.32
N GLY A 115 2.16 -24.85 14.93
CA GLY A 115 2.96 -24.14 13.97
C GLY A 115 3.56 -22.84 14.49
N ASN A 116 3.75 -21.85 13.64
CA ASN A 116 4.36 -20.58 13.97
C ASN A 116 3.33 -19.61 14.58
N ILE A 117 3.52 -19.27 15.84
CA ILE A 117 2.65 -18.32 16.58
C ILE A 117 2.56 -16.97 15.88
N HIS A 118 3.66 -16.50 15.29
CA HIS A 118 3.70 -15.21 14.60
C HIS A 118 2.70 -15.12 13.44
N HIS A 119 2.39 -16.24 12.80
CA HIS A 119 1.45 -16.29 11.67
C HIS A 119 0.06 -16.89 11.99
N TYR A 120 -0.27 -17.10 13.25
CA TYR A 120 -1.60 -17.62 13.62
C TYR A 120 -2.74 -16.79 13.04
N GLY A 121 -2.66 -15.46 13.13
CA GLY A 121 -3.67 -14.58 12.58
C GLY A 121 -3.98 -14.81 11.10
N TYR A 122 -3.04 -15.30 10.32
CA TYR A 122 -3.28 -15.68 8.93
C TYR A 122 -3.91 -17.06 8.77
N SER A 123 -3.49 -18.02 9.59
CA SER A 123 -3.95 -19.42 9.48
C SER A 123 -5.29 -19.67 10.13
N VAL A 124 -5.60 -18.97 11.23
CA VAL A 124 -6.79 -19.23 12.05
C VAL A 124 -7.93 -18.22 11.89
N ARG A 125 -7.85 -17.28 10.96
CA ARG A 125 -8.90 -16.24 10.76
C ARG A 125 -10.32 -16.79 10.65
N GLY A 126 -10.49 -17.94 10.01
CA GLY A 126 -11.78 -18.61 9.89
C GLY A 126 -12.35 -19.03 11.23
N LEU A 127 -11.49 -19.47 12.15
CA LEU A 127 -11.86 -19.89 13.50
C LEU A 127 -12.51 -18.76 14.30
N TYR A 128 -11.96 -17.55 14.23
CA TYR A 128 -12.44 -16.39 14.98
C TYR A 128 -13.94 -16.16 14.77
N LEU A 129 -14.32 -16.08 13.50
CA LEU A 129 -15.71 -15.81 13.14
C LEU A 129 -16.59 -17.07 13.31
N ALA A 130 -16.06 -18.27 13.06
CA ALA A 130 -16.79 -19.52 13.22
C ALA A 130 -17.25 -19.71 14.66
N TYR A 131 -16.35 -19.60 15.63
CA TYR A 131 -16.69 -19.75 17.05
C TYR A 131 -17.66 -18.69 17.53
N PHE A 132 -17.40 -17.43 17.16
CA PHE A 132 -18.28 -16.31 17.51
C PHE A 132 -19.71 -16.48 16.98
N LEU A 133 -19.87 -16.87 15.71
CA LEU A 133 -21.18 -17.07 15.10
C LEU A 133 -21.92 -18.30 15.66
N MET A 134 -21.20 -19.26 16.20
CA MET A 134 -21.75 -20.49 16.79
C MET A 134 -21.76 -20.47 18.31
N LYS A 135 -21.61 -19.29 18.94
CA LYS A 135 -21.57 -19.10 20.41
C LYS A 135 -22.71 -19.82 21.11
N ASP A 136 -23.94 -19.64 20.64
CA ASP A 136 -25.12 -20.24 21.26
C ASP A 136 -25.16 -21.76 21.10
N VAL A 137 -24.76 -22.27 19.93
CA VAL A 137 -24.62 -23.71 19.69
C VAL A 137 -23.56 -24.34 20.61
N LEU A 138 -22.42 -23.65 20.78
CA LEU A 138 -21.36 -24.07 21.71
C LEU A 138 -21.85 -24.08 23.16
N ARG A 139 -22.67 -23.09 23.55
CA ARG A 139 -23.29 -23.03 24.88
C ARG A 139 -24.24 -24.18 25.10
N GLU A 140 -25.16 -24.42 24.18
CA GLU A 140 -26.11 -25.55 24.23
C GLU A 140 -25.40 -26.90 24.34
N ALA A 141 -24.25 -27.05 23.67
CA ALA A 141 -23.44 -28.27 23.72
C ALA A 141 -22.50 -28.36 24.95
N GLY A 142 -22.54 -27.39 25.86
CA GLY A 142 -21.64 -27.33 27.03
C GLY A 142 -20.16 -27.05 26.72
N LYS A 143 -19.86 -26.57 25.50
CA LYS A 143 -18.47 -26.37 24.97
C LYS A 143 -18.01 -24.93 24.97
N LEU A 144 -18.87 -23.98 25.35
CA LEU A 144 -18.57 -22.54 25.25
C LEU A 144 -17.35 -22.10 26.08
N PRO A 145 -17.16 -22.54 27.35
CA PRO A 145 -16.02 -22.10 28.15
C PRO A 145 -14.67 -22.50 27.54
N GLU A 146 -14.57 -23.74 27.04
CA GLU A 146 -13.36 -24.23 26.38
C GLU A 146 -13.11 -23.52 25.03
N ALA A 147 -14.15 -23.35 24.23
CA ALA A 147 -14.07 -22.66 22.95
C ALA A 147 -13.67 -21.18 23.12
N GLU A 148 -14.20 -20.50 24.14
CA GLU A 148 -13.85 -19.10 24.47
C GLU A 148 -12.38 -18.99 24.87
N GLN A 149 -11.90 -19.84 25.79
CA GLN A 149 -10.50 -19.86 26.19
C GLN A 149 -9.58 -20.17 25.03
N THR A 150 -9.93 -21.12 24.19
CA THR A 150 -9.17 -21.46 22.97
C THR A 150 -9.10 -20.27 22.02
N LEU A 151 -10.23 -19.59 21.77
CA LEU A 151 -10.28 -18.45 20.88
C LEU A 151 -9.45 -17.27 21.42
N ARG A 152 -9.54 -16.99 22.71
CA ARG A 152 -8.77 -15.96 23.42
C ARG A 152 -7.26 -16.22 23.35
N TRP A 153 -6.85 -17.49 23.43
CA TRP A 153 -5.46 -17.93 23.27
C TRP A 153 -4.95 -17.71 21.83
N TYR A 154 -5.67 -18.21 20.82
CA TYR A 154 -5.26 -18.10 19.42
C TYR A 154 -5.35 -16.68 18.86
N ALA A 155 -6.22 -15.85 19.40
CA ALA A 155 -6.31 -14.42 19.09
C ALA A 155 -5.30 -13.55 19.86
N ILE A 156 -4.52 -14.17 20.77
CA ILE A 156 -3.55 -13.48 21.64
C ILE A 156 -4.25 -12.31 22.40
N THR A 157 -5.47 -12.53 22.83
CA THR A 157 -6.32 -11.48 23.40
C THR A 157 -5.77 -10.95 24.72
N ASN A 158 -5.06 -11.77 25.51
CA ASN A 158 -4.49 -11.35 26.78
C ASN A 158 -3.43 -10.24 26.64
N GLU A 159 -2.83 -10.07 25.47
CA GLU A 159 -1.87 -8.98 25.20
C GLU A 159 -2.48 -7.58 25.25
N VAL A 160 -3.79 -7.43 25.18
CA VAL A 160 -4.43 -6.11 25.31
C VAL A 160 -4.57 -5.67 26.75
N TYR A 161 -4.47 -6.62 27.72
CA TYR A 161 -4.72 -6.35 29.12
C TYR A 161 -3.71 -5.40 29.78
N PRO A 162 -2.39 -5.56 29.59
CA PRO A 162 -1.44 -4.57 30.07
C PRO A 162 -1.60 -3.25 29.31
N LYS A 163 -1.19 -2.17 29.97
CA LYS A 163 -1.14 -0.86 29.29
C LYS A 163 -0.17 -0.93 28.12
N PRO A 164 -0.57 -0.52 26.90
CA PRO A 164 0.35 -0.47 25.78
C PRO A 164 1.50 0.49 26.06
N GLU A 165 2.71 0.05 25.76
CA GLU A 165 3.95 0.82 25.92
C GLU A 165 4.78 0.75 24.63
N GLY A 166 5.76 1.68 24.51
CA GLY A 166 6.69 1.68 23.39
C GLY A 166 6.24 2.54 22.20
N ASN A 167 6.50 2.08 20.99
CA ASN A 167 6.47 2.89 19.76
C ASN A 167 5.25 2.63 18.87
N GLY A 168 4.09 2.33 19.45
CA GLY A 168 2.85 2.05 18.71
C GLY A 168 2.64 0.57 18.41
N ILE A 169 1.57 0.27 17.69
CA ILE A 169 1.17 -1.09 17.31
C ILE A 169 1.51 -1.31 15.83
N ASP A 170 2.02 -2.49 15.50
CA ASP A 170 2.32 -2.86 14.11
C ASP A 170 1.06 -3.10 13.29
N MET A 171 1.12 -2.79 12.01
CA MET A 171 0.00 -2.91 11.07
C MET A 171 -0.50 -4.36 10.91
N ASP A 172 0.39 -5.35 11.05
CA ASP A 172 0.00 -6.76 11.04
C ASP A 172 -0.88 -7.14 12.22
N SER A 173 -0.68 -6.53 13.38
CA SER A 173 -1.55 -6.76 14.54
C SER A 173 -2.99 -6.30 14.28
N PHE A 174 -3.16 -5.14 13.63
CA PHE A 174 -4.50 -4.72 13.18
C PHE A 174 -5.09 -5.67 12.14
N ASN A 175 -4.27 -6.14 11.20
CA ASN A 175 -4.70 -7.05 10.14
C ASN A 175 -5.09 -8.44 10.64
N THR A 176 -4.33 -8.98 11.60
CA THR A 176 -4.40 -10.41 11.92
C THR A 176 -5.11 -10.71 13.24
N GLN A 177 -5.13 -9.80 14.19
CA GLN A 177 -5.56 -10.06 15.55
C GLN A 177 -6.85 -9.35 15.94
N THR A 178 -7.16 -8.20 15.35
CA THR A 178 -8.29 -7.34 15.77
C THR A 178 -9.62 -8.07 15.78
N THR A 179 -9.94 -8.79 14.69
CA THR A 179 -11.20 -9.56 14.58
C THR A 179 -11.25 -10.69 15.58
N GLY A 180 -10.15 -11.40 15.82
CA GLY A 180 -10.08 -12.49 16.80
C GLY A 180 -10.24 -11.98 18.23
N ARG A 181 -9.59 -10.88 18.56
CA ARG A 181 -9.65 -10.25 19.89
C ARG A 181 -11.05 -9.81 20.23
N ILE A 182 -11.70 -9.04 19.36
CA ILE A 182 -13.09 -8.62 19.63
C ILE A 182 -14.06 -9.83 19.67
N ALA A 183 -13.90 -10.82 18.79
CA ALA A 183 -14.72 -12.01 18.77
C ALA A 183 -14.60 -12.80 20.10
N SER A 184 -13.38 -13.03 20.59
CA SER A 184 -13.16 -13.76 21.85
C SER A 184 -13.73 -13.00 23.04
N ILE A 185 -13.56 -11.68 23.12
CA ILE A 185 -14.14 -10.87 24.21
C ILE A 185 -15.67 -10.94 24.20
N LEU A 186 -16.29 -10.87 23.01
CA LEU A 186 -17.75 -10.95 22.88
C LEU A 186 -18.29 -12.36 23.17
N MET A 187 -17.46 -13.40 23.12
CA MET A 187 -17.83 -14.75 23.55
C MET A 187 -17.88 -14.93 25.08
N MET A 188 -17.14 -14.10 25.82
CA MET A 188 -17.17 -14.15 27.28
C MET A 188 -18.58 -13.92 27.82
N GLU A 189 -18.86 -14.48 29.01
CA GLU A 189 -20.08 -14.15 29.75
C GLU A 189 -20.06 -12.69 30.23
N ASP A 190 -21.25 -12.11 30.44
CA ASP A 190 -21.40 -10.69 30.83
C ASP A 190 -21.00 -10.48 32.29
N THR A 191 -19.72 -10.32 32.51
CA THR A 191 -19.06 -10.17 33.81
C THR A 191 -18.22 -8.88 33.85
N PRO A 192 -17.81 -8.44 35.03
CA PRO A 192 -16.84 -7.34 35.15
C PRO A 192 -15.53 -7.60 34.41
N GLU A 193 -15.11 -8.86 34.28
CA GLU A 193 -13.93 -9.24 33.52
C GLU A 193 -14.09 -8.92 32.04
N LYS A 194 -15.22 -9.26 31.42
CA LYS A 194 -15.52 -8.91 30.02
C LYS A 194 -15.46 -7.38 29.80
N LEU A 195 -16.04 -6.62 30.72
CA LEU A 195 -15.97 -5.15 30.64
C LEU A 195 -14.52 -4.65 30.72
N GLN A 196 -13.69 -5.27 31.56
CA GLN A 196 -12.28 -4.92 31.67
C GLN A 196 -11.52 -5.24 30.37
N TYR A 197 -11.82 -6.37 29.72
CA TYR A 197 -11.23 -6.70 28.40
C TYR A 197 -11.68 -5.72 27.32
N LEU A 198 -12.95 -5.32 27.28
CA LEU A 198 -13.44 -4.32 26.34
C LEU A 198 -12.72 -2.97 26.52
N LYS A 199 -12.56 -2.50 27.76
CA LYS A 199 -11.81 -1.27 28.06
C LYS A 199 -10.33 -1.38 27.67
N SER A 200 -9.72 -2.52 27.94
CA SER A 200 -8.32 -2.78 27.59
C SER A 200 -8.12 -2.85 26.10
N PHE A 201 -9.04 -3.50 25.39
CA PHE A 201 -8.99 -3.60 23.93
C PHE A 201 -9.24 -2.24 23.25
N SER A 202 -10.21 -1.46 23.73
CA SER A 202 -10.41 -0.08 23.27
C SER A 202 -9.15 0.77 23.45
N ARG A 203 -8.53 0.70 24.61
CA ARG A 203 -7.26 1.39 24.88
C ARG A 203 -6.14 0.93 23.96
N TRP A 204 -6.07 -0.37 23.62
CA TRP A 204 -5.10 -0.91 22.68
C TRP A 204 -5.34 -0.38 21.25
N ILE A 205 -6.59 -0.33 20.78
CA ILE A 205 -6.96 0.26 19.48
C ILE A 205 -6.63 1.75 19.46
N ASP A 206 -7.03 2.50 20.50
CA ASP A 206 -6.74 3.93 20.62
C ASP A 206 -5.25 4.22 20.53
N TYR A 207 -4.45 3.51 21.29
CA TYR A 207 -2.99 3.66 21.28
C TYR A 207 -2.38 3.35 19.90
N GLY A 208 -2.80 2.28 19.27
CA GLY A 208 -2.29 1.86 17.97
C GLY A 208 -2.72 2.77 16.81
N CYS A 209 -3.86 3.47 16.95
CA CYS A 209 -4.34 4.43 15.96
C CYS A 209 -3.76 5.85 16.11
N ARG A 210 -3.04 6.15 17.20
CA ARG A 210 -2.35 7.44 17.37
C ARG A 210 -1.09 7.53 16.51
N PRO A 211 -0.59 8.75 16.23
CA PRO A 211 0.69 8.91 15.55
C PRO A 211 1.83 8.28 16.35
N ALA A 212 2.53 7.33 15.76
CA ALA A 212 3.66 6.66 16.39
C ALA A 212 4.98 7.36 16.04
N PRO A 213 5.93 7.50 16.99
CA PRO A 213 7.21 8.15 16.74
C PRO A 213 8.15 7.25 15.92
N GLY A 214 9.13 7.88 15.28
CA GLY A 214 10.21 7.19 14.58
C GLY A 214 9.72 6.25 13.47
N LEU A 215 10.31 5.06 13.39
CA LEU A 215 10.07 4.09 12.30
C LEU A 215 9.12 2.95 12.71
N PHE A 216 8.52 3.02 13.90
CA PHE A 216 7.66 1.99 14.46
C PHE A 216 6.19 2.40 14.39
N GLY A 217 5.31 1.44 14.73
CA GLY A 217 3.88 1.65 14.74
C GLY A 217 3.27 1.75 13.35
N SER A 218 1.96 1.92 13.29
CA SER A 218 1.19 1.85 12.05
C SER A 218 0.97 3.21 11.38
N PHE A 219 0.73 4.27 12.16
CA PHE A 219 0.31 5.58 11.65
C PHE A 219 1.31 6.67 11.96
N LYS A 220 1.45 7.66 11.07
CA LYS A 220 2.32 8.81 11.20
C LYS A 220 1.54 10.12 11.15
N SER A 221 2.12 11.16 11.76
CA SER A 221 1.50 12.49 11.85
C SER A 221 1.28 13.17 10.48
N ASP A 222 2.02 12.76 9.45
CA ASP A 222 1.89 13.28 8.09
C ASP A 222 0.86 12.51 7.22
N GLY A 223 0.16 11.53 7.77
CA GLY A 223 -0.72 10.62 7.06
C GLY A 223 0.00 9.38 6.49
N GLY A 224 1.27 9.21 6.80
CA GLY A 224 2.02 8.00 6.46
C GLY A 224 1.47 6.77 7.19
N VAL A 225 1.48 5.62 6.50
CA VAL A 225 1.10 4.31 7.06
C VAL A 225 2.28 3.35 6.93
N PHE A 226 2.65 2.72 8.05
CA PHE A 226 3.90 1.98 8.16
C PHE A 226 3.67 0.48 8.33
N HIS A 227 4.54 -0.26 7.68
CA HIS A 227 4.82 -1.67 7.93
C HIS A 227 6.27 -1.94 7.53
N HIS A 228 6.94 -2.89 8.16
CA HIS A 228 8.38 -3.18 7.97
C HIS A 228 9.26 -1.91 8.04
N ARG A 229 8.96 -1.04 9.01
CA ARG A 229 9.71 0.22 9.26
C ARG A 229 9.76 1.17 8.06
N ASN A 230 8.76 1.14 7.18
CA ASN A 230 8.66 2.03 6.03
C ASN A 230 7.22 2.42 5.73
N HIS A 231 7.04 3.49 4.98
CA HIS A 231 5.77 3.84 4.39
C HIS A 231 5.35 2.78 3.38
N TYR A 232 4.36 1.97 3.76
CA TYR A 232 3.94 0.78 3.00
C TYR A 232 2.42 0.70 2.87
N PRO A 233 1.79 1.66 2.16
CA PRO A 233 0.32 1.75 2.11
C PRO A 233 -0.34 0.56 1.44
N ALA A 234 0.28 -0.07 0.44
CA ALA A 234 -0.29 -1.23 -0.22
C ALA A 234 -0.44 -2.45 0.72
N TYR A 235 0.41 -2.58 1.72
CA TYR A 235 0.28 -3.60 2.77
C TYR A 235 -0.73 -3.18 3.84
N ALA A 236 -0.80 -1.89 4.13
CA ALA A 236 -1.63 -1.35 5.20
C ALA A 236 -3.14 -1.58 5.02
N VAL A 237 -3.61 -1.86 3.80
CA VAL A 237 -5.05 -2.08 3.54
C VAL A 237 -5.66 -3.15 4.44
N GLY A 238 -4.93 -4.22 4.76
CA GLY A 238 -5.42 -5.26 5.68
C GLY A 238 -5.55 -4.77 7.12
N GLY A 239 -4.60 -3.97 7.61
CA GLY A 239 -4.63 -3.40 8.94
C GLY A 239 -5.64 -2.26 9.09
N LEU A 240 -5.82 -1.47 8.03
CA LEU A 240 -6.86 -0.44 7.96
C LEU A 240 -8.26 -1.03 8.10
N ASP A 241 -8.50 -2.25 7.60
CA ASP A 241 -9.75 -2.96 7.82
C ASP A 241 -10.01 -3.17 9.33
N GLY A 242 -9.00 -3.61 10.08
CA GLY A 242 -9.08 -3.74 11.54
C GLY A 242 -9.30 -2.40 12.25
N ALA A 243 -8.51 -1.39 11.94
CA ALA A 243 -8.59 -0.08 12.60
C ALA A 243 -9.92 0.64 12.34
N THR A 244 -10.34 0.75 11.08
CA THR A 244 -11.59 1.47 10.71
C THR A 244 -12.84 0.80 11.25
N ASN A 245 -12.90 -0.55 11.20
CA ASN A 245 -14.04 -1.28 11.76
C ASN A 245 -14.15 -1.11 13.28
N MET A 246 -13.02 -1.07 14.02
CA MET A 246 -13.08 -0.86 15.47
C MET A 246 -13.46 0.58 15.83
N ILE A 247 -12.96 1.58 15.13
CA ILE A 247 -13.39 2.96 15.29
C ILE A 247 -14.91 3.05 15.08
N TYR A 248 -15.43 2.46 14.02
CA TYR A 248 -16.87 2.45 13.74
C TYR A 248 -17.70 1.70 14.80
N LEU A 249 -17.25 0.52 15.23
CA LEU A 249 -18.00 -0.31 16.18
C LEU A 249 -18.05 0.30 17.59
N PHE A 250 -16.98 0.98 17.99
CA PHE A 250 -16.89 1.60 19.31
C PHE A 250 -17.45 3.03 19.37
N ASN A 251 -17.67 3.65 18.23
CA ASN A 251 -18.19 5.01 18.17
C ASN A 251 -19.55 5.10 18.89
N HIS A 252 -19.81 6.23 19.56
CA HIS A 252 -21.00 6.47 20.41
C HIS A 252 -21.18 5.49 21.57
N THR A 253 -20.12 4.81 22.01
CA THR A 253 -20.08 3.98 23.22
C THR A 253 -19.02 4.50 24.17
N GLU A 254 -19.02 3.98 25.41
CA GLU A 254 -17.93 4.25 26.37
C GLU A 254 -16.56 3.71 25.93
N PHE A 255 -16.51 2.92 24.87
CA PHE A 255 -15.29 2.35 24.29
C PHE A 255 -14.78 3.13 23.07
N ALA A 256 -15.36 4.29 22.76
CA ALA A 256 -14.90 5.12 21.64
C ALA A 256 -13.41 5.48 21.79
N VAL A 257 -12.68 5.45 20.68
CA VAL A 257 -11.29 5.92 20.66
C VAL A 257 -11.24 7.44 20.79
N SER A 258 -10.07 7.97 21.16
CA SER A 258 -9.87 9.42 21.26
C SER A 258 -9.99 10.11 19.88
N GLU A 259 -10.32 11.39 19.92
CA GLU A 259 -10.34 12.26 18.74
C GLU A 259 -9.03 12.18 17.96
N LEU A 260 -7.88 12.21 18.65
CA LEU A 260 -6.56 12.09 18.03
C LEU A 260 -6.38 10.78 17.26
N ALA A 261 -6.81 9.65 17.83
CA ALA A 261 -6.70 8.34 17.18
C ALA A 261 -7.60 8.26 15.93
N HIS A 262 -8.85 8.73 16.04
CA HIS A 262 -9.80 8.77 14.93
C HIS A 262 -9.29 9.67 13.80
N GLU A 263 -8.87 10.92 14.12
CA GLU A 263 -8.34 11.89 13.16
C GLU A 263 -7.08 11.36 12.46
N THR A 264 -6.21 10.65 13.17
CA THR A 264 -4.99 10.06 12.58
C THR A 264 -5.32 9.05 11.49
N VAL A 265 -6.26 8.14 11.73
CA VAL A 265 -6.69 7.14 10.74
C VAL A 265 -7.40 7.80 9.56
N LYS A 266 -8.26 8.79 9.83
CA LYS A 266 -8.89 9.62 8.80
C LYS A 266 -7.84 10.29 7.90
N ASN A 267 -6.85 10.96 8.49
CA ASN A 267 -5.79 11.65 7.74
C ASN A 267 -4.94 10.68 6.92
N ALA A 268 -4.66 9.48 7.41
CA ALA A 268 -3.99 8.44 6.65
C ALA A 268 -4.78 8.05 5.39
N LEU A 269 -6.07 7.81 5.51
CA LEU A 269 -6.95 7.51 4.35
C LEU A 269 -7.03 8.68 3.37
N LEU A 270 -7.13 9.92 3.87
CA LEU A 270 -7.16 11.11 3.01
C LEU A 270 -5.82 11.32 2.27
N ALA A 271 -4.68 11.02 2.88
CA ALA A 271 -3.40 10.99 2.21
C ALA A 271 -3.35 9.90 1.12
N MET A 272 -3.82 8.69 1.45
CA MET A 272 -3.85 7.57 0.50
C MET A 272 -4.67 7.91 -0.75
N ARG A 273 -5.89 8.46 -0.60
CA ARG A 273 -6.70 8.89 -1.73
C ARG A 273 -6.06 9.99 -2.57
N PHE A 274 -5.16 10.76 -1.96
CA PHE A 274 -4.46 11.85 -2.65
C PHE A 274 -3.37 11.30 -3.58
N TYR A 275 -2.48 10.42 -3.10
CA TYR A 275 -1.40 9.90 -3.93
C TYR A 275 -1.82 8.76 -4.86
N CYS A 276 -2.89 8.05 -4.58
CA CYS A 276 -3.41 7.00 -5.48
C CYS A 276 -4.15 7.56 -6.71
N ASN A 277 -4.42 8.83 -6.75
CA ASN A 277 -5.29 9.50 -7.73
C ASN A 277 -6.72 8.95 -7.73
N LYS A 278 -6.93 7.68 -8.09
CA LYS A 278 -8.22 6.98 -7.99
C LYS A 278 -8.11 5.79 -7.03
N LEU A 279 -7.70 4.64 -7.49
CA LEU A 279 -7.65 3.43 -6.66
C LEU A 279 -6.24 2.83 -6.53
N ASN A 280 -5.43 2.86 -7.59
CA ASN A 280 -4.17 2.14 -7.61
C ASN A 280 -3.05 2.86 -6.88
N PHE A 281 -2.26 2.12 -6.12
CA PHE A 281 -1.05 2.67 -5.51
C PHE A 281 0.02 2.96 -6.57
N PRO A 282 0.79 4.04 -6.39
CA PRO A 282 2.01 4.24 -7.15
C PRO A 282 2.94 3.04 -6.99
N LEU A 283 3.66 2.66 -8.05
CA LEU A 283 4.56 1.49 -8.04
C LEU A 283 5.59 1.57 -6.91
N SER A 284 6.15 2.75 -6.67
CA SER A 284 7.14 3.00 -5.62
C SER A 284 6.56 2.92 -4.18
N MET A 285 5.23 2.85 -4.03
CA MET A 285 4.53 2.69 -2.75
C MET A 285 3.87 1.30 -2.60
N SER A 286 4.11 0.41 -3.55
CA SER A 286 3.55 -0.95 -3.57
C SER A 286 4.39 -1.98 -2.80
N GLY A 287 5.50 -1.54 -2.17
CA GLY A 287 6.40 -2.41 -1.42
C GLY A 287 6.97 -3.53 -2.28
N ARG A 288 6.80 -4.78 -1.84
CA ARG A 288 7.27 -5.97 -2.57
C ARG A 288 6.37 -6.44 -3.72
N HIS A 289 5.29 -5.71 -4.03
CA HIS A 289 4.36 -6.05 -5.10
C HIS A 289 4.20 -4.90 -6.12
N PRO A 290 5.29 -4.49 -6.83
CA PRO A 290 5.21 -3.43 -7.83
C PRO A 290 4.63 -3.96 -9.15
N ASP A 291 3.44 -4.56 -9.09
CA ASP A 291 2.75 -5.23 -10.20
C ASP A 291 1.54 -4.41 -10.73
N GLY A 292 1.35 -3.20 -10.20
CA GLY A 292 0.23 -2.32 -10.56
C GLY A 292 -1.14 -2.79 -10.07
N LYS A 293 -1.23 -3.88 -9.29
CA LYS A 293 -2.51 -4.45 -8.84
C LYS A 293 -2.98 -3.92 -7.49
N GLY A 294 -2.05 -3.39 -6.66
CA GLY A 294 -2.39 -2.82 -5.35
C GLY A 294 -3.41 -1.70 -5.47
N LYS A 295 -4.49 -1.77 -4.67
CA LYS A 295 -5.61 -0.82 -4.71
C LYS A 295 -6.05 -0.40 -3.33
N LEU A 296 -6.55 0.81 -3.22
CA LEU A 296 -7.37 1.26 -2.11
C LEU A 296 -8.59 0.35 -1.94
N VAL A 297 -9.05 0.25 -0.71
CA VAL A 297 -10.31 -0.40 -0.35
C VAL A 297 -11.33 0.68 -0.01
N PRO A 298 -12.26 1.03 -0.93
CA PRO A 298 -13.23 2.10 -0.72
C PRO A 298 -14.07 1.92 0.54
N MET A 299 -14.32 0.65 0.94
CA MET A 299 -15.07 0.32 2.14
C MET A 299 -14.51 0.98 3.41
N HIS A 300 -13.19 1.18 3.54
CA HIS A 300 -12.58 1.87 4.68
C HIS A 300 -13.11 3.32 4.80
N TYR A 301 -13.26 4.00 3.67
CA TYR A 301 -13.82 5.36 3.63
C TYR A 301 -15.30 5.39 3.98
N ALA A 302 -16.08 4.42 3.48
CA ALA A 302 -17.50 4.29 3.83
C ALA A 302 -17.68 4.01 5.34
N VAL A 303 -16.88 3.12 5.91
CA VAL A 303 -16.90 2.80 7.34
C VAL A 303 -16.56 4.02 8.19
N MET A 304 -15.50 4.76 7.82
CA MET A 304 -15.12 5.98 8.54
C MET A 304 -16.15 7.10 8.36
N ALA A 305 -16.78 7.22 7.19
CA ALA A 305 -17.89 8.15 7.01
C ALA A 305 -19.06 7.85 7.95
N MET A 306 -19.36 6.58 8.17
CA MET A 306 -20.41 6.09 9.07
C MET A 306 -19.99 6.15 10.55
N ALA A 307 -18.70 6.24 10.85
CA ALA A 307 -18.19 6.42 12.20
C ALA A 307 -18.37 7.86 12.73
N GLY A 308 -18.76 8.80 11.86
CA GLY A 308 -18.92 10.20 12.24
C GLY A 308 -17.62 10.99 12.27
N THR A 309 -17.71 12.23 12.76
CA THR A 309 -16.52 13.10 12.89
C THR A 309 -15.67 12.73 14.11
N PRO A 310 -14.33 12.94 14.05
CA PRO A 310 -13.43 12.62 15.16
C PRO A 310 -13.81 13.28 16.50
N ASP A 311 -14.36 14.49 16.45
CA ASP A 311 -14.84 15.22 17.63
C ASP A 311 -16.23 14.76 18.15
N GLY A 312 -16.81 13.75 17.51
CA GLY A 312 -18.11 13.16 17.88
C GLY A 312 -19.33 14.05 17.65
N LYS A 313 -19.18 15.23 17.03
CA LYS A 313 -20.28 16.18 16.85
C LYS A 313 -21.25 15.85 15.71
N SER A 314 -20.82 15.05 14.75
CA SER A 314 -21.63 14.65 13.61
C SER A 314 -21.70 13.13 13.47
N GLU A 315 -22.92 12.60 13.21
CA GLU A 315 -23.17 11.18 12.95
C GLU A 315 -22.43 10.67 11.70
N PHE A 316 -22.16 11.56 10.76
CA PHE A 316 -21.47 11.24 9.51
C PHE A 316 -20.29 12.18 9.30
N ASP A 317 -19.15 11.62 8.83
CA ASP A 317 -18.04 12.44 8.35
C ASP A 317 -18.24 12.77 6.86
N LYS A 318 -18.54 14.04 6.58
CA LYS A 318 -18.80 14.53 5.22
C LYS A 318 -17.61 14.34 4.28
N GLU A 319 -16.39 14.60 4.77
CA GLU A 319 -15.18 14.51 3.95
C GLU A 319 -14.90 13.06 3.54
N MET A 320 -15.02 12.13 4.51
CA MET A 320 -14.89 10.70 4.23
C MET A 320 -16.00 10.17 3.31
N ALA A 321 -17.25 10.65 3.49
CA ALA A 321 -18.37 10.30 2.62
C ALA A 321 -18.13 10.76 1.18
N SER A 322 -17.69 11.99 0.99
CA SER A 322 -17.43 12.56 -0.33
C SER A 322 -16.22 11.90 -1.02
N ALA A 323 -15.16 11.58 -0.27
CA ALA A 323 -14.01 10.81 -0.75
C ALA A 323 -14.43 9.39 -1.18
N TYR A 324 -15.24 8.72 -0.36
CA TYR A 324 -15.79 7.40 -0.71
C TYR A 324 -16.56 7.42 -2.03
N LEU A 325 -17.53 8.35 -2.14
CA LEU A 325 -18.37 8.46 -3.32
C LEU A 325 -17.57 8.74 -4.58
N ARG A 326 -16.51 9.57 -4.51
CA ARG A 326 -15.60 9.77 -5.64
C ARG A 326 -14.87 8.49 -6.03
N LEU A 327 -14.37 7.72 -5.03
CA LEU A 327 -13.62 6.49 -5.31
C LEU A 327 -14.45 5.41 -6.02
N VAL A 328 -15.75 5.31 -5.70
CA VAL A 328 -16.65 4.31 -6.30
C VAL A 328 -17.45 4.81 -7.49
N SER A 329 -17.46 6.13 -7.77
CA SER A 329 -18.16 6.70 -8.92
C SER A 329 -17.46 6.40 -10.24
N ASP A 330 -18.22 6.32 -11.32
CA ASP A 330 -17.67 6.47 -12.66
C ASP A 330 -17.28 7.93 -12.92
N THR A 331 -16.17 8.12 -13.60
CA THR A 331 -15.86 9.42 -14.23
C THR A 331 -16.72 9.53 -15.47
N SER A 332 -17.91 10.16 -15.38
CA SER A 332 -18.65 10.45 -16.58
C SER A 332 -18.00 11.64 -17.29
N ALA A 333 -17.72 11.47 -18.59
CA ALA A 333 -17.19 12.54 -19.44
C ALA A 333 -18.16 13.72 -19.63
N ASP A 334 -19.43 13.53 -19.29
CA ASP A 334 -20.54 14.40 -19.73
C ASP A 334 -21.19 15.20 -18.59
N GLY A 335 -20.58 15.27 -17.41
CA GLY A 335 -21.13 16.08 -16.29
C GLY A 335 -22.43 15.53 -15.70
N GLN A 336 -22.85 14.32 -16.07
CA GLN A 336 -23.98 13.64 -15.43
C GLN A 336 -23.60 13.14 -14.03
N GLU A 337 -24.58 13.06 -13.13
CA GLU A 337 -24.39 12.48 -11.81
C GLU A 337 -23.82 11.04 -11.94
N PRO A 338 -22.70 10.74 -11.25
CA PRO A 338 -22.07 9.43 -11.38
C PRO A 338 -22.98 8.33 -10.83
N GLU A 339 -22.98 7.18 -11.49
CA GLU A 339 -23.67 6.00 -11.00
C GLU A 339 -22.81 5.27 -9.97
N TYR A 340 -23.12 5.41 -8.68
CA TYR A 340 -22.31 4.86 -7.59
C TYR A 340 -22.44 3.35 -7.40
N MET A 341 -23.59 2.78 -7.77
CA MET A 341 -23.99 1.44 -7.36
C MET A 341 -23.32 0.29 -8.10
N PRO A 342 -22.95 0.39 -9.38
CA PRO A 342 -22.37 -0.74 -10.12
C PRO A 342 -21.00 -1.19 -9.65
N LYS A 343 -20.22 -0.30 -9.01
CA LYS A 343 -18.83 -0.58 -8.60
C LYS A 343 -18.65 -0.98 -7.14
N VAL A 344 -19.74 -1.15 -6.42
CA VAL A 344 -19.72 -1.52 -5.00
C VAL A 344 -19.60 -3.02 -4.86
N SER A 345 -18.56 -3.46 -4.13
CA SER A 345 -18.07 -4.85 -4.11
C SER A 345 -18.99 -5.84 -3.40
N ASN A 346 -19.74 -5.40 -2.38
CA ASN A 346 -20.55 -6.29 -1.56
C ASN A 346 -21.86 -5.64 -1.05
N ALA A 347 -22.76 -6.45 -0.49
CA ALA A 347 -24.06 -6.00 -0.02
C ALA A 347 -24.00 -4.99 1.14
N GLN A 348 -23.00 -5.09 2.00
CA GLN A 348 -22.83 -4.16 3.13
C GLN A 348 -22.39 -2.78 2.62
N GLU A 349 -21.39 -2.75 1.75
CA GLU A 349 -20.92 -1.52 1.13
C GLU A 349 -22.03 -0.84 0.35
N ARG A 350 -22.85 -1.61 -0.40
CA ARG A 350 -24.01 -1.09 -1.12
C ARG A 350 -25.02 -0.40 -0.21
N LYS A 351 -25.26 -0.94 0.99
CA LYS A 351 -26.14 -0.29 1.99
C LYS A 351 -25.54 1.02 2.51
N MET A 352 -24.23 1.03 2.78
CA MET A 352 -23.54 2.24 3.22
C MET A 352 -23.59 3.31 2.13
N ALA A 353 -23.24 2.96 0.90
CA ALA A 353 -23.31 3.86 -0.24
C ALA A 353 -24.72 4.48 -0.39
N LYS A 354 -25.75 3.62 -0.38
CA LYS A 354 -27.15 4.07 -0.46
C LYS A 354 -27.50 5.03 0.67
N ARG A 355 -27.14 4.71 1.91
CA ARG A 355 -27.40 5.57 3.08
C ARG A 355 -26.70 6.92 2.95
N LEU A 356 -25.45 6.96 2.49
CA LEU A 356 -24.72 8.22 2.30
C LEU A 356 -25.37 9.10 1.20
N VAL A 357 -25.77 8.49 0.09
CA VAL A 357 -26.47 9.22 -1.00
C VAL A 357 -27.83 9.75 -0.52
N GLU A 358 -28.62 8.94 0.20
CA GLU A 358 -29.92 9.33 0.79
C GLU A 358 -29.77 10.48 1.82
N LYS A 359 -28.64 10.55 2.53
CA LYS A 359 -28.31 11.67 3.43
C LYS A 359 -27.84 12.94 2.69
N GLY A 360 -27.80 12.92 1.37
CA GLY A 360 -27.46 14.08 0.53
C GLY A 360 -25.97 14.27 0.28
N PHE A 361 -25.10 13.32 0.67
CA PHE A 361 -23.67 13.41 0.34
C PHE A 361 -23.44 13.21 -1.15
N ARG A 362 -22.41 13.87 -1.68
CA ARG A 362 -21.98 13.80 -3.07
C ARG A 362 -20.50 13.54 -3.17
N ALA A 363 -20.05 13.00 -4.30
CA ALA A 363 -18.63 12.82 -4.59
C ALA A 363 -17.87 14.15 -4.50
N GLU A 364 -16.71 14.13 -3.89
CA GLU A 364 -15.79 15.27 -3.93
C GLU A 364 -15.27 15.47 -5.38
N PRO A 365 -14.88 16.68 -5.76
CA PRO A 365 -14.08 16.88 -6.97
C PRO A 365 -12.72 16.22 -6.81
N ASP A 366 -11.99 16.03 -7.89
CA ASP A 366 -10.62 15.51 -7.80
C ASP A 366 -9.77 16.39 -6.88
N PRO A 367 -9.12 15.81 -5.84
CA PRO A 367 -8.27 16.56 -4.94
C PRO A 367 -7.15 17.27 -5.69
N GLN A 368 -6.88 18.51 -5.33
CA GLN A 368 -5.87 19.37 -5.95
C GLN A 368 -4.81 19.77 -4.95
N GLY A 369 -3.63 20.12 -5.44
CA GLY A 369 -2.57 20.71 -4.63
C GLY A 369 -1.33 19.85 -4.50
N ASN A 370 -0.57 20.09 -3.42
CA ASN A 370 0.66 19.38 -3.10
C ASN A 370 0.59 18.76 -1.69
N LEU A 371 1.09 17.52 -1.57
CA LEU A 371 1.24 16.79 -0.32
C LEU A 371 2.68 16.30 -0.18
N SER A 372 3.34 16.67 0.91
CA SER A 372 4.64 16.10 1.28
C SER A 372 4.49 15.10 2.41
N LEU A 373 5.08 13.92 2.24
CA LEU A 373 5.14 12.87 3.24
C LEU A 373 6.59 12.72 3.71
N GLY A 374 6.93 13.35 4.84
CA GLY A 374 8.27 13.29 5.43
C GLY A 374 8.63 11.87 5.84
N TYR A 375 7.69 11.16 6.49
CA TYR A 375 7.82 9.74 6.81
C TYR A 375 7.70 8.82 5.58
N GLY A 376 7.32 9.35 4.43
CA GLY A 376 7.20 8.59 3.19
C GLY A 376 8.35 8.79 2.21
N CYS A 377 9.29 9.69 2.46
CA CYS A 377 10.25 10.17 1.44
C CYS A 377 9.53 10.46 0.11
N ALA A 378 8.42 11.19 0.15
CA ALA A 378 7.61 11.44 -1.03
C ALA A 378 7.04 12.84 -1.07
N SER A 379 6.83 13.35 -2.29
CA SER A 379 6.04 14.54 -2.57
C SER A 379 5.12 14.29 -3.74
N VAL A 380 3.87 14.72 -3.62
CA VAL A 380 2.81 14.44 -4.56
C VAL A 380 2.15 15.74 -5.00
N GLN A 381 2.08 15.95 -6.30
CA GLN A 381 1.34 17.07 -6.91
C GLN A 381 0.10 16.53 -7.61
N ARG A 382 -1.03 17.20 -7.42
CA ARG A 382 -2.28 16.93 -8.16
C ARG A 382 -2.83 18.19 -8.79
N ARG A 383 -3.22 18.07 -10.05
CA ARG A 383 -3.97 19.08 -10.79
C ARG A 383 -4.92 18.36 -11.78
N GLY A 384 -6.14 18.86 -11.98
CA GLY A 384 -7.10 18.15 -12.85
C GLY A 384 -7.24 16.68 -12.43
N ASN A 385 -7.22 15.78 -13.40
CA ASN A 385 -7.30 14.33 -13.15
C ASN A 385 -5.94 13.63 -13.13
N TRP A 386 -4.83 14.35 -13.04
CA TRP A 386 -3.50 13.76 -12.92
C TRP A 386 -2.88 13.94 -11.53
N SER A 387 -2.00 13.03 -11.18
CA SER A 387 -1.10 13.17 -10.05
C SER A 387 0.33 12.80 -10.46
N ALA A 388 1.30 13.50 -9.87
CA ALA A 388 2.72 13.21 -10.02
C ALA A 388 3.29 12.86 -8.65
N VAL A 389 3.93 11.70 -8.54
CA VAL A 389 4.47 11.16 -7.29
C VAL A 389 5.98 11.05 -7.40
N ALA A 390 6.69 11.92 -6.69
CA ALA A 390 8.13 11.81 -6.49
C ALA A 390 8.42 10.94 -5.26
N ARG A 391 9.31 9.94 -5.39
CA ARG A 391 9.66 9.02 -4.32
C ARG A 391 11.16 8.81 -4.21
N GLY A 392 11.68 8.90 -2.98
CA GLY A 392 13.06 8.58 -2.66
C GLY A 392 13.21 7.60 -1.51
N HIS A 393 14.45 7.40 -1.08
CA HIS A 393 14.81 6.57 0.06
C HIS A 393 15.98 7.21 0.83
N SER A 394 16.29 6.66 1.99
CA SER A 394 17.33 7.19 2.87
C SER A 394 17.89 6.09 3.78
N ARG A 395 18.75 6.45 4.73
CA ARG A 395 19.17 5.52 5.80
C ARG A 395 18.05 5.07 6.73
N TYR A 396 16.92 5.74 6.71
CA TYR A 396 15.77 5.44 7.57
C TYR A 396 14.67 4.68 6.86
N LEU A 397 14.52 4.88 5.56
CA LEU A 397 13.44 4.34 4.74
C LEU A 397 14.03 3.64 3.52
N TRP A 398 13.79 2.35 3.38
CA TRP A 398 14.35 1.54 2.29
C TRP A 398 13.78 1.90 0.91
N ALA A 399 14.60 1.71 -0.11
CA ALA A 399 14.24 1.93 -1.51
C ALA A 399 13.31 0.85 -2.04
N ALA A 400 13.59 -0.38 -1.68
CA ALA A 400 12.89 -1.57 -2.13
C ALA A 400 12.95 -2.67 -1.08
N GLU A 401 11.88 -3.45 -1.01
CA GLU A 401 11.78 -4.69 -0.28
C GLU A 401 11.69 -5.84 -1.29
N HIS A 402 12.58 -6.79 -1.19
CA HIS A 402 12.65 -7.98 -2.05
C HIS A 402 12.39 -9.24 -1.24
N TYR A 403 11.67 -10.18 -1.84
CA TYR A 403 11.49 -11.53 -1.30
C TYR A 403 11.83 -12.57 -2.36
N LEU A 404 12.02 -13.82 -1.95
CA LEU A 404 12.03 -14.92 -2.90
C LEU A 404 10.66 -14.99 -3.60
N GLY A 405 10.63 -14.69 -4.90
CA GLY A 405 9.41 -14.68 -5.69
C GLY A 405 8.58 -13.39 -5.63
N HIS A 406 9.15 -12.29 -5.08
CA HIS A 406 8.48 -10.98 -5.07
C HIS A 406 9.49 -9.86 -5.24
N ASN A 407 9.16 -8.92 -6.13
CA ASN A 407 9.97 -7.74 -6.43
C ASN A 407 11.42 -8.06 -6.82
N LEU A 408 11.62 -8.99 -7.71
CA LEU A 408 12.96 -9.46 -8.11
C LEU A 408 13.79 -8.38 -8.81
N TYR A 409 13.17 -7.38 -9.45
CA TYR A 409 13.85 -6.40 -10.30
C TYR A 409 13.64 -4.94 -9.90
N GLY A 410 12.73 -4.64 -8.97
CA GLY A 410 12.34 -3.28 -8.59
C GLY A 410 13.32 -2.56 -7.67
N ARG A 411 14.62 -2.78 -7.79
CA ARG A 411 15.68 -2.16 -6.98
C ARG A 411 15.60 -0.63 -6.97
N TYR A 412 15.28 -0.04 -8.11
CA TYR A 412 15.35 1.40 -8.32
C TYR A 412 14.04 2.17 -8.09
N LEU A 413 12.97 1.51 -7.58
CA LEU A 413 11.64 2.11 -7.41
C LEU A 413 11.60 3.42 -6.61
N ALA A 414 12.55 3.62 -5.70
CA ALA A 414 12.65 4.83 -4.89
C ALA A 414 14.01 5.55 -5.05
N HIS A 415 14.68 5.43 -6.20
CA HIS A 415 15.90 6.16 -6.52
C HIS A 415 15.62 7.55 -7.10
N GLY A 416 14.67 8.31 -6.51
CA GLY A 416 14.19 9.57 -7.04
C GLY A 416 13.33 9.31 -8.28
N SER A 417 12.34 8.43 -8.18
CA SER A 417 11.35 8.18 -9.23
C SER A 417 10.31 9.30 -9.29
N LEU A 418 9.75 9.51 -10.48
CA LEU A 418 8.64 10.43 -10.73
C LEU A 418 7.59 9.71 -11.57
N GLN A 419 6.52 9.26 -10.95
CA GLN A 419 5.42 8.59 -11.64
C GLN A 419 4.27 9.56 -11.90
N ILE A 420 3.82 9.66 -13.15
CA ILE A 420 2.61 10.40 -13.53
C ILE A 420 1.47 9.39 -13.62
N LEU A 421 0.41 9.61 -12.84
CA LEU A 421 -0.83 8.84 -12.89
C LEU A 421 -1.88 9.72 -13.58
N THR A 422 -2.32 9.33 -14.76
CA THR A 422 -3.24 10.08 -15.61
C THR A 422 -4.11 9.15 -16.44
N ALA A 423 -5.10 9.69 -17.12
CA ALA A 423 -5.92 8.99 -18.10
C ALA A 423 -6.48 9.99 -19.12
N ALA A 424 -6.86 9.51 -20.27
CA ALA A 424 -7.64 10.30 -21.21
C ALA A 424 -8.99 10.73 -20.59
N PRO A 425 -9.60 11.83 -21.04
CA PRO A 425 -10.90 12.27 -20.55
C PRO A 425 -11.93 11.13 -20.60
N GLY A 426 -12.70 10.97 -19.51
CA GLY A 426 -13.70 9.91 -19.38
C GLY A 426 -13.18 8.51 -19.03
N GLN A 427 -11.86 8.33 -18.94
CA GLN A 427 -11.26 7.06 -18.51
C GLN A 427 -10.88 7.09 -17.04
N MET A 428 -10.97 5.92 -16.37
CA MET A 428 -10.47 5.74 -15.02
C MET A 428 -8.95 5.77 -15.01
N VAL A 429 -8.36 6.51 -14.08
CA VAL A 429 -6.91 6.49 -13.85
C VAL A 429 -6.48 5.16 -13.25
N THR A 430 -5.64 4.43 -13.99
CA THR A 430 -5.02 3.15 -13.62
C THR A 430 -3.57 3.15 -14.08
N PRO A 431 -2.74 2.20 -13.65
CA PRO A 431 -1.40 2.05 -14.22
C PRO A 431 -1.44 1.91 -15.76
N ALA A 432 -2.35 1.11 -16.30
CA ALA A 432 -2.47 0.89 -17.74
C ALA A 432 -2.85 2.18 -18.50
N THR A 433 -3.86 2.93 -18.04
CA THR A 433 -4.24 4.22 -18.66
C THR A 433 -3.19 5.30 -18.46
N SER A 434 -2.24 5.09 -17.53
CA SER A 434 -1.08 5.96 -17.32
C SER A 434 0.18 5.48 -18.07
N GLY A 435 0.02 4.55 -19.02
CA GLY A 435 1.11 4.06 -19.88
C GLY A 435 2.02 3.04 -19.23
N TRP A 436 1.54 2.28 -18.22
CA TRP A 436 2.32 1.24 -17.56
C TRP A 436 1.66 -0.13 -17.60
N GLN A 437 2.47 -1.13 -17.91
CA GLN A 437 2.15 -2.55 -17.75
C GLN A 437 3.41 -3.29 -17.26
N GLN A 438 3.28 -4.51 -16.74
CA GLN A 438 4.43 -5.26 -16.27
C GLN A 438 5.19 -5.93 -17.43
N GLU A 439 4.46 -6.30 -18.49
CA GLU A 439 4.98 -7.00 -19.64
C GLU A 439 5.93 -6.12 -20.45
N GLY A 440 7.17 -6.55 -20.56
CA GLY A 440 8.22 -5.84 -21.27
C GLY A 440 8.81 -4.63 -20.57
N PHE A 441 8.39 -4.30 -19.32
CA PHE A 441 8.89 -3.14 -18.60
C PHE A 441 10.39 -3.26 -18.29
N ASP A 442 11.19 -2.28 -18.74
CA ASP A 442 12.61 -2.21 -18.39
C ASP A 442 12.77 -1.65 -16.97
N TRP A 443 13.10 -2.52 -16.03
CA TRP A 443 13.24 -2.21 -14.62
C TRP A 443 14.44 -1.30 -14.29
N ASN A 444 15.34 -1.06 -15.24
CA ASN A 444 16.37 -0.03 -15.12
C ASN A 444 15.81 1.37 -15.38
N ARG A 445 14.78 1.49 -16.22
CA ARG A 445 14.25 2.74 -16.76
C ARG A 445 12.94 3.18 -16.07
N ILE A 446 12.95 3.24 -14.77
CA ILE A 446 11.81 3.81 -14.02
C ILE A 446 11.79 5.33 -14.21
N PRO A 447 10.66 5.94 -14.61
CA PRO A 447 10.60 7.39 -14.83
C PRO A 447 11.10 8.21 -13.64
N GLY A 448 11.91 9.22 -13.92
CA GLY A 448 12.58 10.08 -12.94
C GLY A 448 13.89 9.52 -12.40
N VAL A 449 14.13 8.22 -12.47
CA VAL A 449 15.29 7.56 -11.87
C VAL A 449 16.58 7.84 -12.63
N THR A 450 17.66 8.01 -11.88
CA THR A 450 19.04 7.99 -12.38
C THR A 450 19.70 6.71 -11.87
N SER A 451 20.09 5.82 -12.78
CA SER A 451 20.61 4.48 -12.45
C SER A 451 21.63 4.01 -13.48
N ILE A 452 22.39 3.00 -13.10
CA ILE A 452 23.23 2.25 -14.04
C ILE A 452 22.33 1.25 -14.74
N HIS A 453 22.34 1.24 -16.07
CA HIS A 453 21.53 0.34 -16.91
C HIS A 453 22.18 -1.04 -16.96
N LEU A 454 21.78 -1.91 -16.06
CA LEU A 454 22.35 -3.24 -15.88
C LEU A 454 21.64 -4.32 -16.72
N PRO A 455 22.32 -5.37 -17.12
CA PRO A 455 21.65 -6.60 -17.54
C PRO A 455 20.72 -7.13 -16.45
N LEU A 456 19.55 -7.69 -16.83
CA LEU A 456 18.53 -8.13 -15.87
C LEU A 456 19.07 -9.13 -14.82
N GLU A 457 20.03 -9.96 -15.18
CA GLU A 457 20.67 -10.90 -14.23
C GLU A 457 21.49 -10.19 -13.15
N GLN A 458 22.04 -9.01 -13.45
CA GLN A 458 22.76 -8.19 -12.48
C GLN A 458 21.82 -7.26 -11.71
N LEU A 459 20.71 -6.87 -12.32
CA LEU A 459 19.66 -6.11 -11.66
C LEU A 459 18.88 -6.94 -10.64
N LYS A 460 18.73 -8.25 -10.89
CA LYS A 460 17.98 -9.16 -10.03
C LYS A 460 18.46 -9.10 -8.56
N ALA A 461 17.49 -9.03 -7.65
CA ALA A 461 17.75 -9.02 -6.22
C ALA A 461 18.44 -10.30 -5.74
N LYS A 462 19.39 -10.15 -4.82
CA LYS A 462 20.13 -11.24 -4.15
C LYS A 462 19.61 -11.40 -2.73
N VAL A 463 18.34 -11.78 -2.62
CA VAL A 463 17.63 -11.92 -1.34
C VAL A 463 18.41 -12.84 -0.37
N MET A 464 18.29 -12.62 0.91
CA MET A 464 18.92 -13.35 2.01
C MET A 464 20.42 -13.06 2.22
N ASN A 465 20.98 -12.07 1.55
CA ASN A 465 22.40 -11.75 1.66
C ASN A 465 22.72 -10.52 2.51
N VAL A 466 21.79 -9.59 2.72
CA VAL A 466 22.00 -8.34 3.48
C VAL A 466 20.68 -7.75 3.98
N ASP A 467 20.78 -6.88 4.98
CA ASP A 467 19.74 -5.97 5.45
C ASP A 467 18.35 -6.61 5.51
N THR A 468 18.28 -7.70 6.25
CA THR A 468 17.05 -8.45 6.42
C THR A 468 16.34 -8.06 7.71
N PHE A 469 15.01 -8.01 7.68
CA PHE A 469 14.17 -7.79 8.86
C PHE A 469 13.86 -9.11 9.57
N SER A 470 13.42 -10.12 8.82
CA SER A 470 13.05 -11.44 9.35
C SER A 470 14.00 -12.57 8.92
N GLY A 471 14.96 -12.29 8.04
CA GLY A 471 15.85 -13.27 7.43
C GLY A 471 15.34 -13.84 6.11
N MET A 472 14.19 -13.37 5.63
CA MET A 472 13.53 -13.86 4.41
C MET A 472 13.40 -12.82 3.31
N GLU A 473 13.73 -11.57 3.60
CA GLU A 473 13.66 -10.41 2.72
C GLU A 473 15.00 -9.70 2.63
N GLU A 474 15.10 -8.83 1.65
CA GLU A 474 16.16 -7.85 1.51
C GLU A 474 15.55 -6.46 1.46
N MET A 475 16.03 -5.56 2.32
CA MET A 475 15.63 -4.16 2.37
C MET A 475 16.83 -3.28 2.05
N LEU A 476 16.72 -2.45 1.01
CA LEU A 476 17.82 -1.64 0.52
C LEU A 476 17.78 -0.24 1.10
N TYR A 477 18.63 0.03 2.05
CA TYR A 477 18.85 1.36 2.65
C TYR A 477 20.00 2.10 1.96
N SER A 478 20.13 3.38 2.27
CA SER A 478 21.27 4.24 1.93
C SER A 478 22.03 4.61 3.20
N ASP A 479 23.23 5.13 3.06
CA ASP A 479 23.93 5.82 4.16
C ASP A 479 23.54 7.31 4.25
N GLU A 480 22.88 7.84 3.21
CA GLU A 480 22.43 9.23 3.15
C GLU A 480 21.12 9.42 3.92
N ALA A 481 21.09 10.49 4.71
CA ALA A 481 19.89 10.88 5.47
C ALA A 481 18.96 11.82 4.70
N PHE A 482 19.47 12.50 3.67
CA PHE A 482 18.77 13.58 2.98
C PHE A 482 17.84 13.01 1.90
N ALA A 483 16.57 12.84 2.24
CA ALA A 483 15.49 12.59 1.29
C ALA A 483 14.16 13.08 1.87
N GLY A 484 13.44 13.88 1.12
CA GLY A 484 12.13 14.38 1.56
C GLY A 484 11.66 15.55 0.73
N GLY A 485 10.47 16.04 1.04
CA GLY A 485 9.83 17.14 0.34
C GLY A 485 9.22 18.16 1.28
N LEU A 486 8.79 19.26 0.69
CA LEU A 486 8.07 20.34 1.34
C LEU A 486 6.82 20.68 0.53
N SER A 487 5.74 20.99 1.22
CA SER A 487 4.52 21.55 0.62
C SER A 487 4.31 22.97 1.09
N GLN A 488 4.20 23.89 0.15
CA GLN A 488 3.93 25.31 0.42
C GLN A 488 2.43 25.57 0.27
N LYS A 489 1.76 25.89 1.38
CA LYS A 489 0.31 26.14 1.46
C LYS A 489 -0.57 25.04 0.82
N ARG A 490 -0.05 23.83 0.68
CA ARG A 490 -0.67 22.72 -0.06
C ARG A 490 -0.93 23.00 -1.55
N GLU A 491 -0.26 23.97 -2.15
CA GLU A 491 -0.43 24.33 -3.57
C GLU A 491 0.76 23.91 -4.41
N ASN A 492 1.95 24.31 -3.99
CA ASN A 492 3.22 24.02 -4.62
C ASN A 492 4.09 23.21 -3.66
N GLY A 493 5.18 22.65 -4.17
CA GLY A 493 6.10 21.91 -3.33
C GLY A 493 7.40 21.56 -4.01
N ASN A 494 8.25 20.87 -3.31
CA ASN A 494 9.44 20.26 -3.88
C ASN A 494 9.75 18.92 -3.23
N PHE A 495 10.69 18.22 -3.82
CA PHE A 495 11.31 17.03 -3.28
C PHE A 495 12.80 17.06 -3.61
N GLY A 496 13.62 16.64 -2.66
CA GLY A 496 15.07 16.52 -2.87
C GLY A 496 15.62 15.26 -2.22
N MET A 497 16.66 14.70 -2.83
CA MET A 497 17.40 13.58 -2.23
C MET A 497 18.87 13.60 -2.62
N LYS A 498 19.71 13.15 -1.70
CA LYS A 498 21.05 12.65 -1.97
C LYS A 498 20.91 11.16 -2.28
N LEU A 499 20.95 10.81 -3.56
CA LEU A 499 20.94 9.41 -3.98
C LEU A 499 22.29 8.79 -3.70
N HIS A 500 22.28 7.64 -3.01
CA HIS A 500 23.42 6.75 -2.87
C HIS A 500 22.93 5.31 -2.89
N GLU A 501 23.35 4.55 -3.89
CA GLU A 501 22.97 3.14 -4.01
C GLU A 501 23.67 2.30 -2.93
N HIS A 502 23.01 1.23 -2.50
CA HIS A 502 23.51 0.32 -1.46
C HIS A 502 24.83 -0.35 -1.89
N ASP A 503 25.78 -0.43 -0.96
CA ASP A 503 27.14 -0.96 -1.19
C ASP A 503 27.18 -2.40 -1.73
N LYS A 504 26.18 -3.21 -1.37
CA LYS A 504 26.03 -4.57 -1.91
C LYS A 504 25.96 -4.62 -3.43
N TYR A 505 25.41 -3.58 -4.05
CA TYR A 505 25.19 -3.54 -5.50
C TYR A 505 26.16 -2.61 -6.20
N ASN A 506 26.03 -1.32 -6.01
CA ASN A 506 26.88 -0.36 -6.65
C ASN A 506 27.03 0.92 -5.80
N GLY A 507 27.60 0.78 -4.63
CA GLY A 507 27.78 1.84 -3.64
C GLY A 507 28.59 3.05 -4.12
N SER A 508 29.23 2.99 -5.28
CA SER A 508 29.86 4.15 -5.90
C SER A 508 28.87 5.09 -6.60
N HIS A 509 27.63 4.61 -6.87
CA HIS A 509 26.64 5.41 -7.62
C HIS A 509 25.97 6.44 -6.71
N ARG A 510 26.15 7.71 -7.06
CA ARG A 510 25.63 8.86 -6.34
C ARG A 510 25.06 9.91 -7.27
N ALA A 511 24.10 10.70 -6.75
CA ALA A 511 23.54 11.88 -7.43
C ALA A 511 22.87 12.83 -6.43
N ARG A 512 22.72 14.09 -6.82
CA ARG A 512 21.82 15.06 -6.20
C ARG A 512 20.61 15.20 -7.09
N LYS A 513 19.41 15.00 -6.55
CA LYS A 513 18.17 15.03 -7.32
C LYS A 513 17.14 15.93 -6.68
N SER A 514 16.41 16.69 -7.50
CA SER A 514 15.26 17.46 -7.04
C SER A 514 14.13 17.50 -8.05
N PHE A 515 12.92 17.61 -7.52
CA PHE A 515 11.69 17.86 -8.27
C PHE A 515 11.02 19.08 -7.66
N HIS A 516 10.69 20.08 -8.50
CA HIS A 516 10.07 21.32 -8.09
C HIS A 516 8.66 21.38 -8.72
N PHE A 517 7.64 21.27 -7.90
CA PHE A 517 6.24 21.30 -8.29
C PHE A 517 5.74 22.74 -8.19
N ILE A 518 5.65 23.41 -9.32
CA ILE A 518 5.37 24.85 -9.40
C ILE A 518 4.34 25.09 -10.51
N ASP A 519 3.21 25.67 -10.17
CA ASP A 519 2.22 26.16 -11.14
C ASP A 519 1.83 25.13 -12.23
N GLY A 520 1.61 23.90 -11.83
CA GLY A 520 1.22 22.79 -12.73
C GLY A 520 2.35 22.19 -13.56
N MET A 521 3.56 22.77 -13.53
CA MET A 521 4.76 22.14 -14.10
C MET A 521 5.61 21.46 -13.03
N ILE A 522 6.46 20.53 -13.46
CA ILE A 522 7.39 19.81 -12.59
C ILE A 522 8.79 20.01 -13.18
N VAL A 523 9.63 20.82 -12.53
CA VAL A 523 11.03 21.00 -12.94
C VAL A 523 11.89 19.96 -12.26
N CYS A 524 12.62 19.18 -13.03
CA CYS A 524 13.42 18.05 -12.58
C CYS A 524 14.89 18.33 -12.82
N LEU A 525 15.68 18.33 -11.75
CA LEU A 525 17.11 18.62 -11.80
C LEU A 525 17.93 17.48 -11.19
N GLY A 526 19.08 17.24 -11.79
CA GLY A 526 20.10 16.36 -11.23
C GLY A 526 21.49 16.91 -11.41
N SER A 527 22.35 16.74 -10.41
CA SER A 527 23.75 17.13 -10.44
C SER A 527 24.61 16.11 -9.70
N ASP A 528 25.92 16.27 -9.80
CA ASP A 528 26.89 15.43 -9.09
C ASP A 528 26.64 13.93 -9.32
N ILE A 529 26.24 13.57 -10.56
CA ILE A 529 26.01 12.17 -10.97
C ILE A 529 27.35 11.54 -11.21
N GLU A 530 27.68 10.52 -10.41
CA GLU A 530 28.96 9.84 -10.47
C GLU A 530 28.85 8.37 -10.08
N ASN A 531 29.74 7.56 -10.65
CA ASN A 531 30.04 6.20 -10.22
C ASN A 531 31.32 5.70 -10.87
N THR A 532 31.77 4.51 -10.48
CA THR A 532 32.98 3.86 -11.01
C THR A 532 32.70 2.72 -11.98
N ASN A 533 31.43 2.51 -12.37
CA ASN A 533 31.06 1.43 -13.28
C ASN A 533 31.45 1.77 -14.74
N ALA A 534 32.53 1.18 -15.20
CA ALA A 534 33.01 1.36 -16.57
C ALA A 534 32.38 0.38 -17.58
N ALA A 535 31.56 -0.57 -17.11
CA ALA A 535 30.97 -1.59 -17.98
C ALA A 535 29.65 -1.13 -18.62
N TYR A 536 28.80 -0.44 -17.83
CA TYR A 536 27.42 -0.11 -18.24
C TYR A 536 27.17 1.39 -18.18
N PRO A 537 26.30 1.93 -19.06
CA PRO A 537 25.94 3.33 -19.06
C PRO A 537 25.10 3.70 -17.83
N THR A 538 25.23 4.95 -17.40
CA THR A 538 24.35 5.59 -16.40
C THR A 538 23.33 6.44 -17.14
N GLU A 539 22.05 6.23 -16.87
CA GLU A 539 20.97 6.92 -17.56
C GLU A 539 20.04 7.61 -16.55
N THR A 540 19.50 8.78 -16.92
CA THR A 540 18.32 9.35 -16.26
C THR A 540 17.12 9.16 -17.16
N THR A 541 16.12 8.44 -16.68
CA THR A 541 14.90 8.17 -17.44
C THR A 541 13.90 9.31 -17.27
N ILE A 542 13.57 9.97 -18.38
CA ILE A 542 12.54 11.01 -18.39
C ILE A 542 11.17 10.37 -18.41
N PHE A 543 10.95 9.46 -19.33
CA PHE A 543 9.77 8.59 -19.35
C PHE A 543 10.09 7.21 -19.94
N GLN A 544 9.28 6.24 -19.59
CA GLN A 544 9.13 4.95 -20.24
C GLN A 544 7.64 4.63 -20.26
N LEU A 545 7.05 4.43 -21.45
CA LEU A 545 5.63 4.27 -21.64
C LEU A 545 5.32 3.06 -22.52
N ALA A 546 4.33 2.27 -22.11
CA ALA A 546 3.79 1.18 -22.92
C ALA A 546 2.98 1.74 -24.08
N VAL A 547 3.17 1.17 -25.26
CA VAL A 547 2.38 1.46 -26.45
C VAL A 547 1.49 0.25 -26.71
N THR A 548 0.23 0.35 -26.32
CA THR A 548 -0.68 -0.81 -26.26
C THR A 548 -1.63 -0.93 -27.43
N ASP A 549 -1.71 0.07 -28.30
CA ASP A 549 -2.58 0.10 -29.44
C ASP A 549 -1.89 0.62 -30.72
N LYS A 550 -2.55 0.39 -31.87
CA LYS A 550 -2.02 0.85 -33.17
C LYS A 550 -1.97 2.37 -33.30
N ALA A 551 -2.94 3.07 -32.74
CA ALA A 551 -2.98 4.53 -32.73
C ALA A 551 -1.78 5.09 -31.94
N GLY A 552 -1.41 4.45 -30.84
CA GLY A 552 -0.20 4.80 -30.09
C GLY A 552 1.09 4.57 -30.89
N HIS A 553 1.16 3.48 -31.68
CA HIS A 553 2.30 3.23 -32.58
C HIS A 553 2.41 4.30 -33.66
N ASP A 554 1.29 4.64 -34.32
CA ASP A 554 1.24 5.66 -35.37
C ASP A 554 1.62 7.03 -34.82
N TYR A 555 1.11 7.39 -33.66
CA TYR A 555 1.44 8.63 -32.97
C TYR A 555 2.96 8.78 -32.74
N TRP A 556 3.61 7.75 -32.23
CA TRP A 556 5.06 7.76 -32.00
C TRP A 556 5.89 7.72 -33.28
N ASN A 557 5.35 7.28 -34.39
CA ASN A 557 6.01 7.34 -35.70
C ASN A 557 6.00 8.75 -36.28
N ASP A 558 4.90 9.49 -36.11
CA ASP A 558 4.72 10.84 -36.64
C ASP A 558 5.26 11.90 -35.72
N TYR A 559 5.25 11.64 -34.38
CA TYR A 559 5.72 12.59 -33.39
C TYR A 559 7.24 12.58 -33.33
N ARG A 560 7.84 13.64 -33.87
CA ARG A 560 9.26 13.92 -33.72
C ARG A 560 9.37 15.10 -32.78
N GLY A 561 10.02 14.87 -31.61
CA GLY A 561 10.33 15.97 -30.71
C GLY A 561 11.13 17.04 -31.48
N GLU A 562 10.51 18.15 -31.82
CA GLU A 562 11.23 19.25 -32.45
C GLU A 562 12.20 19.90 -31.45
N GLY A 563 13.45 19.49 -31.51
CA GLY A 563 14.51 20.04 -30.67
C GLY A 563 14.38 19.63 -29.21
N LYS A 564 13.74 20.47 -28.37
CA LYS A 564 13.71 20.31 -26.91
C LYS A 564 12.36 19.86 -26.33
N ILE A 565 11.36 19.58 -27.19
CA ILE A 565 10.02 19.23 -26.72
C ILE A 565 9.59 17.86 -27.19
N TRP A 566 8.90 17.16 -26.29
CA TRP A 566 8.28 15.86 -26.52
C TRP A 566 6.86 15.90 -25.94
N ILE A 567 5.91 15.23 -26.55
CA ILE A 567 4.58 15.01 -25.99
C ILE A 567 4.27 13.54 -26.17
N ASP A 568 3.81 12.89 -25.11
CA ASP A 568 3.41 11.49 -25.17
C ASP A 568 1.94 11.33 -25.59
N HIS A 569 1.52 10.11 -25.88
CA HIS A 569 0.15 9.78 -26.27
C HIS A 569 -0.89 10.00 -25.17
N LEU A 570 -0.47 10.36 -23.96
CA LEU A 570 -1.31 10.73 -22.82
C LEU A 570 -1.39 12.25 -22.62
N ASN A 571 -0.86 13.02 -23.60
CA ASN A 571 -0.77 14.49 -23.55
C ASN A 571 0.10 15.02 -22.40
N THR A 572 1.09 14.26 -21.97
CA THR A 572 2.13 14.79 -21.08
C THR A 572 3.27 15.35 -21.92
N GLY A 573 3.55 16.63 -21.71
CA GLY A 573 4.65 17.32 -22.38
C GLY A 573 5.95 17.27 -21.57
N TYR A 574 7.05 17.16 -22.28
CA TYR A 574 8.41 17.17 -21.70
C TYR A 574 9.25 18.22 -22.42
N TYR A 575 9.77 19.17 -21.68
CA TYR A 575 10.76 20.12 -22.14
C TYR A 575 12.14 19.65 -21.68
N VAL A 576 13.02 19.34 -22.62
CA VAL A 576 14.34 18.73 -22.34
C VAL A 576 15.41 19.58 -23.01
N PRO A 577 16.00 20.58 -22.31
CA PRO A 577 17.02 21.47 -22.88
C PRO A 577 18.37 20.80 -23.07
N VAL A 578 18.58 19.61 -22.54
CA VAL A 578 19.81 18.81 -22.66
C VAL A 578 19.67 17.73 -23.74
N SER A 579 20.78 17.13 -24.15
CA SER A 579 20.73 16.00 -25.08
C SER A 579 20.02 14.80 -24.45
N ALA A 580 19.06 14.23 -25.16
CA ALA A 580 18.34 13.04 -24.74
C ALA A 580 18.16 12.07 -25.91
N ARG A 581 18.12 10.77 -25.61
CA ARG A 581 17.96 9.69 -26.58
C ARG A 581 16.57 9.11 -26.46
N PHE A 582 15.83 9.15 -27.58
CA PHE A 582 14.53 8.50 -27.70
C PHE A 582 14.68 7.10 -28.28
N GLU A 583 14.05 6.12 -27.68
CA GLU A 583 14.09 4.72 -28.10
C GLU A 583 12.69 4.16 -28.31
N LYS A 584 12.55 3.34 -29.35
CA LYS A 584 11.37 2.53 -29.67
C LYS A 584 11.78 1.07 -29.63
N ASN A 585 11.20 0.31 -28.74
CA ASN A 585 11.46 -1.11 -28.59
C ASN A 585 10.17 -1.89 -28.82
N PHE A 586 9.98 -2.40 -30.03
CA PHE A 586 8.79 -3.11 -30.50
C PHE A 586 9.15 -4.51 -31.02
N PRO A 587 9.27 -5.54 -30.16
CA PRO A 587 9.02 -5.55 -28.72
C PRO A 587 10.26 -5.23 -27.85
N GLN A 588 10.01 -4.79 -26.62
CA GLN A 588 10.99 -4.75 -25.54
C GLN A 588 10.86 -6.03 -24.69
N TYR A 589 11.97 -6.70 -24.48
CA TYR A 589 12.04 -7.92 -23.66
C TYR A 589 12.39 -7.58 -22.21
N SER A 590 11.76 -8.28 -21.27
CA SER A 590 11.98 -8.11 -19.84
C SER A 590 11.59 -9.38 -19.07
N ARG A 591 11.45 -9.26 -17.74
CA ARG A 591 11.02 -10.33 -16.86
C ARG A 591 9.97 -9.85 -15.85
N LEU A 592 9.04 -10.72 -15.49
CA LEU A 592 8.06 -10.48 -14.44
C LEU A 592 8.76 -10.40 -13.08
N GLN A 593 8.35 -9.45 -12.26
CA GLN A 593 9.02 -9.16 -10.99
C GLN A 593 8.81 -10.25 -9.91
N ASP A 594 7.81 -11.10 -10.04
CA ASP A 594 7.45 -12.14 -9.08
C ASP A 594 8.05 -13.51 -9.43
N THR A 595 7.94 -13.91 -10.67
CA THR A 595 8.36 -15.24 -11.14
C THR A 595 9.70 -15.25 -11.85
N GLY A 596 10.19 -14.09 -12.31
CA GLY A 596 11.34 -14.00 -13.18
C GLY A 596 11.10 -14.55 -14.59
N LYS A 597 9.84 -14.89 -14.94
CA LYS A 597 9.48 -15.39 -16.25
C LYS A 597 9.68 -14.31 -17.32
N GLU A 598 10.19 -14.72 -18.47
CA GLU A 598 10.36 -13.83 -19.62
C GLU A 598 9.03 -13.25 -20.10
N THR A 599 9.07 -11.99 -20.47
CA THR A 599 7.93 -11.24 -20.96
C THR A 599 8.36 -10.19 -21.97
N LYS A 600 7.43 -9.70 -22.75
CA LYS A 600 7.68 -8.67 -23.76
C LYS A 600 6.48 -7.76 -23.94
N GLY A 601 6.72 -6.54 -24.39
CA GLY A 601 5.70 -5.56 -24.74
C GLY A 601 6.28 -4.48 -25.63
N ASP A 602 5.45 -3.62 -26.17
CA ASP A 602 5.88 -2.51 -27.00
C ASP A 602 6.04 -1.25 -26.15
N TRP A 603 7.23 -0.67 -26.19
CA TRP A 603 7.62 0.42 -25.30
C TRP A 603 8.36 1.53 -26.02
N VAL A 604 8.19 2.73 -25.51
CA VAL A 604 9.00 3.89 -25.85
C VAL A 604 9.64 4.47 -24.61
N SER A 605 10.84 5.02 -24.74
CA SER A 605 11.55 5.67 -23.64
C SER A 605 12.34 6.89 -24.12
N LEU A 606 12.48 7.85 -23.22
CA LEU A 606 13.35 9.01 -23.38
C LEU A 606 14.32 9.08 -22.21
N VAL A 607 15.60 9.07 -22.50
CA VAL A 607 16.67 9.02 -21.49
C VAL A 607 17.74 10.07 -21.74
N VAL A 608 18.30 10.61 -20.66
CA VAL A 608 19.56 11.35 -20.69
C VAL A 608 20.68 10.37 -20.38
N ASP A 609 21.58 10.18 -21.34
CA ASP A 609 22.74 9.29 -21.22
C ASP A 609 23.94 10.04 -20.64
N HIS A 610 24.42 9.61 -19.47
CA HIS A 610 25.58 10.18 -18.79
C HIS A 610 26.88 9.46 -19.13
N GLY A 611 26.81 8.40 -19.98
CA GLY A 611 27.95 7.55 -20.30
C GLY A 611 28.30 6.57 -19.19
N LYS A 612 29.46 5.93 -19.33
CA LYS A 612 30.00 4.96 -18.36
C LYS A 612 30.89 5.67 -17.37
N ALA A 613 30.81 5.28 -16.10
CA ALA A 613 31.57 5.88 -15.01
C ALA A 613 31.54 7.42 -15.04
N PRO A 614 30.34 8.04 -15.08
CA PRO A 614 30.23 9.49 -15.17
C PRO A 614 30.86 10.19 -13.96
N LYS A 615 31.32 11.41 -14.20
CA LYS A 615 31.77 12.35 -13.14
C LYS A 615 31.10 13.70 -13.37
N ASN A 616 30.52 14.25 -12.31
CA ASN A 616 29.80 15.54 -12.35
C ASN A 616 28.70 15.61 -13.42
N GLY A 617 28.04 14.48 -13.71
CA GLY A 617 26.92 14.43 -14.62
C GLY A 617 25.75 15.27 -14.11
N SER A 618 24.95 15.81 -15.04
CA SER A 618 23.79 16.64 -14.71
C SER A 618 22.68 16.45 -15.74
N TYR A 619 21.45 16.79 -15.34
CA TYR A 619 20.31 16.88 -16.24
C TYR A 619 19.33 17.97 -15.80
N GLU A 620 18.60 18.49 -16.77
CA GLU A 620 17.46 19.38 -16.57
C GLU A 620 16.35 18.95 -17.51
N TYR A 621 15.13 18.85 -17.00
CA TYR A 621 13.92 18.75 -17.82
C TYR A 621 12.70 19.25 -17.04
N ALA A 622 11.63 19.60 -17.75
CA ALA A 622 10.35 19.93 -17.13
C ALA A 622 9.23 19.06 -17.71
N VAL A 623 8.28 18.68 -16.85
CA VAL A 623 7.10 17.88 -17.20
C VAL A 623 5.85 18.72 -17.05
N LEU A 624 5.00 18.71 -18.07
CA LEU A 624 3.73 19.43 -18.13
C LEU A 624 2.61 18.43 -18.45
N PRO A 625 1.99 17.81 -17.45
CA PRO A 625 0.88 16.90 -17.69
C PRO A 625 -0.32 17.61 -18.29
N GLN A 626 -1.09 16.91 -19.16
CA GLN A 626 -2.30 17.40 -19.82
C GLN A 626 -2.08 18.72 -20.58
N THR A 627 -1.08 18.74 -21.41
CA THR A 627 -0.71 19.88 -22.25
C THR A 627 -1.10 19.66 -23.72
N THR A 628 -0.78 20.64 -24.56
CA THR A 628 -0.95 20.58 -26.01
C THR A 628 0.37 20.91 -26.72
N GLU A 629 0.49 20.50 -28.00
CA GLU A 629 1.67 20.81 -28.81
C GLU A 629 1.92 22.31 -28.90
N SER A 630 0.86 23.12 -29.11
CA SER A 630 0.98 24.57 -29.19
C SER A 630 1.48 25.17 -27.87
N ALA A 631 0.98 24.67 -26.73
CA ALA A 631 1.43 25.09 -25.42
C ALA A 631 2.90 24.73 -25.19
N MET A 632 3.33 23.52 -25.59
CA MET A 632 4.74 23.11 -25.48
C MET A 632 5.67 23.91 -26.37
N LYS A 633 5.26 24.24 -27.62
CA LYS A 633 6.03 25.13 -28.50
C LYS A 633 6.17 26.54 -27.92
N ALA A 634 5.14 27.06 -27.30
CA ALA A 634 5.18 28.33 -26.58
C ALA A 634 6.09 28.27 -25.35
N PHE A 635 5.98 27.21 -24.57
CA PHE A 635 6.82 26.97 -23.38
C PHE A 635 8.30 26.84 -23.75
N ALA A 636 8.65 26.14 -24.83
CA ALA A 636 10.04 26.01 -25.26
C ALA A 636 10.69 27.37 -25.68
N LYS A 637 9.89 28.29 -26.21
CA LYS A 637 10.34 29.64 -26.55
C LYS A 637 10.56 30.52 -25.31
N LYS A 638 9.70 30.34 -24.30
CA LYS A 638 9.72 31.10 -23.05
C LYS A 638 9.29 30.17 -21.90
N PRO A 639 10.26 29.37 -21.36
CA PRO A 639 9.96 28.51 -20.23
C PRO A 639 9.42 29.32 -19.05
N GLY A 640 8.42 28.75 -18.33
CA GLY A 640 7.82 29.38 -17.16
C GLY A 640 8.72 29.40 -15.92
N TYR A 641 9.97 28.96 -16.04
CA TYR A 641 10.92 28.89 -14.94
C TYR A 641 12.33 29.28 -15.37
N LYS A 642 13.18 29.53 -14.37
CA LYS A 642 14.62 29.71 -14.53
C LYS A 642 15.36 28.91 -13.44
N VAL A 643 16.34 28.09 -13.83
CA VAL A 643 17.29 27.49 -12.90
C VAL A 643 18.33 28.53 -12.51
N LEU A 644 18.40 28.84 -11.22
CA LEU A 644 19.33 29.82 -10.65
C LEU A 644 20.62 29.19 -10.14
N LYS A 645 20.50 27.93 -9.66
CA LYS A 645 21.62 27.14 -9.16
C LYS A 645 21.33 25.65 -9.36
N GLN A 646 22.34 24.91 -9.81
CA GLN A 646 22.29 23.47 -9.99
C GLN A 646 23.70 22.91 -9.81
N ASP A 647 24.02 22.52 -8.60
CA ASP A 647 25.30 21.91 -8.25
C ASP A 647 25.15 20.96 -7.05
N ARG A 648 26.26 20.40 -6.57
CA ARG A 648 26.29 19.52 -5.42
C ARG A 648 25.76 20.15 -4.12
N ASN A 649 25.70 21.46 -4.01
CA ASN A 649 25.28 22.15 -2.80
C ASN A 649 23.82 22.51 -2.81
N ALA A 650 23.25 22.87 -3.97
CA ALA A 650 21.85 23.29 -4.05
C ALA A 650 21.27 23.18 -5.46
N HIS A 651 19.97 22.98 -5.54
CA HIS A 651 19.13 23.22 -6.70
C HIS A 651 18.13 24.32 -6.37
N ILE A 652 18.16 25.43 -7.14
CA ILE A 652 17.28 26.58 -6.93
C ILE A 652 16.59 26.94 -8.24
N VAL A 653 15.26 26.91 -8.19
CA VAL A 653 14.39 27.21 -9.32
C VAL A 653 13.52 28.41 -8.99
N ARG A 654 13.45 29.38 -9.92
CA ARG A 654 12.52 30.51 -9.87
C ARG A 654 11.36 30.27 -10.86
N SER A 655 10.13 30.41 -10.39
CA SER A 655 8.97 30.58 -11.27
C SER A 655 9.03 31.97 -11.92
N LEU A 656 8.70 32.03 -13.20
CA LEU A 656 8.60 33.31 -13.93
C LEU A 656 7.16 33.78 -14.04
N THR A 657 6.20 32.98 -13.60
CA THR A 657 4.78 33.32 -13.55
C THR A 657 4.37 33.90 -12.20
N ASP A 658 4.79 33.25 -11.08
CA ASP A 658 4.27 33.54 -9.73
C ASP A 658 5.30 34.20 -8.78
N ASN A 659 6.46 34.59 -9.27
CA ASN A 659 7.55 35.12 -8.46
C ASN A 659 7.92 34.20 -7.25
N LEU A 660 7.74 32.88 -7.42
CA LEU A 660 8.05 31.84 -6.43
C LEU A 660 9.47 31.34 -6.61
N TYR A 661 10.17 31.15 -5.51
CA TYR A 661 11.49 30.49 -5.49
C TYR A 661 11.38 29.17 -4.78
N SER A 662 11.94 28.11 -5.36
CA SER A 662 11.97 26.76 -4.79
C SER A 662 13.42 26.34 -4.57
N TYR A 663 13.77 26.07 -3.31
CA TYR A 663 15.11 25.74 -2.87
C TYR A 663 15.16 24.28 -2.41
N VAL A 664 16.15 23.53 -2.90
CA VAL A 664 16.59 22.26 -2.33
C VAL A 664 18.06 22.41 -2.00
N LEU A 665 18.37 22.47 -0.70
CA LEU A 665 19.71 22.71 -0.18
C LEU A 665 20.29 21.41 0.33
N PHE A 666 21.25 20.83 -0.40
CA PHE A 666 21.90 19.57 -0.05
C PHE A 666 22.98 19.73 1.00
N GLU A 667 23.66 20.88 1.00
CA GLU A 667 24.68 21.24 1.97
C GLU A 667 24.31 22.56 2.66
N THR A 668 24.86 22.81 3.84
CA THR A 668 24.64 24.07 4.55
C THR A 668 25.22 25.22 3.72
N PRO A 669 24.42 26.17 3.25
CA PRO A 669 24.93 27.22 2.41
C PRO A 669 25.83 28.17 3.20
N GLN A 670 27.00 28.48 2.68
CA GLN A 670 27.88 29.50 3.25
C GLN A 670 27.41 30.93 2.88
N THR A 671 26.67 31.07 1.77
CA THR A 671 26.05 32.33 1.31
C THR A 671 24.76 32.02 0.55
N LEU A 672 23.69 32.71 0.92
CA LEU A 672 22.44 32.77 0.14
C LEU A 672 22.52 33.94 -0.84
N LEU A 673 21.68 33.93 -1.87
CA LEU A 673 21.64 35.02 -2.85
C LEU A 673 21.30 36.36 -2.15
N PRO A 674 21.98 37.46 -2.44
CA PRO A 674 21.67 38.76 -1.85
C PRO A 674 20.24 39.21 -2.21
N GLY A 675 19.45 39.60 -1.21
CA GLY A 675 18.11 40.15 -1.39
C GLY A 675 16.93 39.18 -1.12
N ASP A 676 17.20 37.97 -0.76
CA ASP A 676 16.11 36.98 -0.44
C ASP A 676 15.56 37.24 0.96
N LEU A 677 14.27 37.53 1.04
CA LEU A 677 13.48 37.43 2.28
C LEU A 677 13.31 35.95 2.63
N TYR A 678 13.92 35.59 3.76
CA TYR A 678 14.14 34.18 4.14
C TYR A 678 12.85 33.48 4.57
N TYR A 679 12.44 32.48 3.80
CA TYR A 679 11.69 31.34 4.34
C TYR A 679 12.65 30.15 4.31
N PHE A 680 13.34 29.92 5.44
CA PHE A 680 14.13 28.72 5.62
C PHE A 680 13.20 27.53 5.86
N PHE A 681 13.16 26.62 4.91
CA PHE A 681 12.57 25.32 5.09
C PHE A 681 13.70 24.29 5.02
N HIS A 682 14.18 23.88 6.19
CA HIS A 682 14.98 22.70 6.31
C HIS A 682 14.04 21.49 6.23
N SER A 683 14.21 20.62 5.24
CA SER A 683 13.83 19.23 5.42
C SER A 683 14.80 18.64 6.46
N PHE A 684 14.44 18.72 7.74
CA PHE A 684 15.22 18.04 8.75
C PHE A 684 15.06 16.52 8.54
N PRO A 685 16.16 15.77 8.48
CA PRO A 685 16.07 14.35 8.73
C PRO A 685 15.41 14.17 10.09
N CYS A 686 14.55 13.16 10.21
CA CYS A 686 13.94 12.77 11.47
C CYS A 686 15.02 12.77 12.57
N ARG A 687 15.12 13.84 13.37
CA ARG A 687 15.99 13.81 14.55
C ARG A 687 15.32 12.88 15.54
N ARG A 688 16.10 11.97 16.11
CA ARG A 688 15.73 11.23 17.31
C ARG A 688 15.17 12.22 18.34
N ILE A 689 13.91 12.11 18.66
CA ILE A 689 13.32 12.48 19.93
C ILE A 689 12.82 11.20 20.57
#